data_71ba476b4f2e2ace2f44ae632812c4e4
#
_entry.id   71ba476b4f2e2ace2f44ae632812c4e4
#
_cell.length_a   1.000
_cell.length_b   1.000
_cell.length_c   1.000
_cell.angle_alpha   90.00
_cell.angle_beta   90.00
_cell.angle_gamma   90.00
#
_symmetry.space_group_name_H-M   'P 1'
#
loop_
_entity.id
_entity.type
_entity.pdbx_description
1 polymer ?
#
loop_
_entity_poly.entity_id
_entity_poly.type
_entity_poly.pdbx_seq_one_letter_code
_entity_poly.pdbx_strand_id
1 'polypeptide(L)'
;MQLVMLETNGNQRYIFSSPRLRDNIGASSLLTRLEQWTGEALVSTGAAEAWRQSHGLPPAPDADESQWVSRSSGKVIVMVDAPQRARDVIGEVTRRALAQAPGLDISGVFIEIPGARDDAGSAPVDDAALQAVHAEAAAYALRRPPADARFAQIPFLARAKDSALPAAPPLGRGDEAGDDRADQLSLPSRVRRYEAFGARAHLLLLSRLNSDRLDKQGKLLTPDPTKLADMLHAAFSAGEPAADALREEREAAPGDEDQDEDRAREERTREERASIRRLETVLQTAPDSGPDEDGPAGAESSRREAAPLSKIAVIHIDGNGVGGVMRKLADAKERVDATVFEEQVGCKRNDPDSLRRFLLNINERLQRAVEMSFAEAWADIARLAERDAEAAGRPYTAVPVVPVIVGGDDVTVITSGDYALPFAACYLGHYERKTGEDPLLRYLTPPEGSATGPMTAAAGVAVVRRNFPFHLAYGLAEKLVDGAKAVGKTTGPPCSTLGFHALFDTTVLDVKELLSAYTNFTARPFRLVDGDSVCDCAECRQKQENGQKDSDAATRTVPAHEAWYKTCLRVAAFRGLPQEGREKDPFPHTRAARIRKLLSDAANDRTVRIGGEEKDPRELAENEWESARASLGRDIDAELGGIEAVFDLLELADLLPDSYLEEVRERPAGDCAAPSTPMSPTEVTV
;
A
#
# COMPACT_ATOMS: atom_id res chain seq x y z
N MET A 1 17.92 -23.14 25.61
CA MET A 1 17.18 -23.00 24.33
C MET A 1 17.66 -21.74 23.61
N GLN A 2 17.55 -21.70 22.29
CA GLN A 2 17.96 -20.54 21.52
C GLN A 2 16.74 -19.92 20.84
N LEU A 3 16.64 -18.60 20.90
CA LEU A 3 15.70 -17.79 20.13
C LEU A 3 16.41 -17.28 18.89
N VAL A 4 15.97 -17.71 17.72
CA VAL A 4 16.54 -17.37 16.43
C VAL A 4 15.63 -16.36 15.74
N MET A 5 16.21 -15.25 15.29
CA MET A 5 15.52 -14.22 14.51
C MET A 5 16.15 -14.14 13.12
N LEU A 6 15.32 -14.23 12.12
CA LEU A 6 15.66 -14.07 10.71
C LEU A 6 14.88 -12.86 10.17
N GLU A 7 15.56 -12.00 9.43
CA GLU A 7 14.91 -10.83 8.85
C GLU A 7 15.46 -10.48 7.48
N THR A 8 14.58 -9.98 6.62
CA THR A 8 14.96 -9.35 5.35
C THR A 8 15.28 -7.88 5.60
N ASN A 9 16.29 -7.36 4.92
CA ASN A 9 16.79 -6.02 5.15
C ASN A 9 16.77 -5.19 3.86
N GLY A 10 16.45 -3.91 4.02
CA GLY A 10 16.38 -3.01 2.87
C GLY A 10 15.33 -3.43 1.85
N ASN A 11 14.19 -3.92 2.30
CA ASN A 11 13.11 -4.48 1.49
C ASN A 11 12.68 -3.53 0.38
N GLN A 12 12.45 -2.28 0.71
CA GLN A 12 12.08 -1.24 -0.24
C GLN A 12 13.17 -1.03 -1.30
N ARG A 13 14.44 -0.95 -0.89
CA ARG A 13 15.56 -0.85 -1.83
C ARG A 13 15.65 -2.08 -2.72
N TYR A 14 15.39 -3.29 -2.19
CA TYR A 14 15.38 -4.51 -2.98
C TYR A 14 14.25 -4.51 -4.00
N ILE A 15 13.02 -4.17 -3.60
CA ILE A 15 11.85 -4.15 -4.49
C ILE A 15 12.02 -3.07 -5.56
N PHE A 16 12.27 -1.84 -5.16
CA PHE A 16 12.26 -0.67 -6.05
C PHE A 16 13.62 -0.33 -6.69
N SER A 17 14.57 -1.26 -6.67
CA SER A 17 15.87 -1.08 -7.34
C SER A 17 15.79 -1.07 -8.88
N SER A 18 14.70 -1.52 -9.45
CA SER A 18 14.43 -1.51 -10.89
C SER A 18 13.27 -0.54 -11.22
N PRO A 19 13.33 0.19 -12.34
CA PRO A 19 12.23 1.02 -12.79
C PRO A 19 11.05 0.22 -13.38
N ARG A 20 11.19 -1.10 -13.56
CA ARG A 20 10.18 -1.94 -14.18
C ARG A 20 9.25 -2.57 -13.15
N LEU A 21 7.95 -2.39 -13.33
CA LEU A 21 6.91 -2.97 -12.46
C LEU A 21 7.06 -4.49 -12.31
N ARG A 22 7.36 -5.20 -13.39
CA ARG A 22 7.57 -6.65 -13.37
C ARG A 22 8.66 -7.08 -12.39
N ASP A 23 9.80 -6.37 -12.38
CA ASP A 23 10.92 -6.67 -11.49
C ASP A 23 10.51 -6.42 -10.01
N ASN A 24 9.68 -5.39 -9.78
CA ASN A 24 9.21 -5.03 -8.43
C ASN A 24 8.23 -6.09 -7.88
N ILE A 25 7.30 -6.58 -8.71
CA ILE A 25 6.37 -7.65 -8.34
C ILE A 25 7.14 -8.95 -7.99
N GLY A 26 8.10 -9.35 -8.82
CA GLY A 26 8.90 -10.55 -8.54
C GLY A 26 9.79 -10.39 -7.30
N ALA A 27 10.33 -9.19 -7.07
CA ALA A 27 11.08 -8.90 -5.85
C ALA A 27 10.20 -8.99 -4.59
N SER A 28 8.99 -8.47 -4.65
CA SER A 28 8.02 -8.57 -3.55
C SER A 28 7.66 -10.03 -3.25
N SER A 29 7.40 -10.85 -4.27
CA SER A 29 7.14 -12.28 -4.11
C SER A 29 8.30 -13.04 -3.47
N LEU A 30 9.55 -12.67 -3.76
CA LEU A 30 10.72 -13.30 -3.13
C LEU A 30 10.86 -12.96 -1.64
N LEU A 31 10.40 -11.80 -1.21
CA LEU A 31 10.43 -11.40 0.21
C LEU A 31 9.51 -12.27 1.07
N THR A 32 8.37 -12.69 0.54
CA THR A 32 7.39 -13.49 1.30
C THR A 32 7.88 -14.92 1.58
N ARG A 33 8.92 -15.39 0.90
CA ARG A 33 9.47 -16.76 1.08
C ARG A 33 10.28 -16.97 2.35
N LEU A 34 10.53 -15.94 3.16
CA LEU A 34 11.34 -16.08 4.37
C LEU A 34 10.77 -17.12 5.34
N GLU A 35 9.44 -17.12 5.53
CA GLU A 35 8.75 -18.07 6.39
C GLU A 35 8.90 -19.50 5.84
N GLN A 36 8.63 -19.71 4.56
CA GLN A 36 8.78 -21.00 3.89
C GLN A 36 10.22 -21.52 4.04
N TRP A 37 11.22 -20.70 3.69
CA TRP A 37 12.63 -21.11 3.81
C TRP A 37 13.01 -21.43 5.24
N THR A 38 12.42 -20.75 6.23
CA THR A 38 12.67 -21.05 7.65
C THR A 38 12.06 -22.40 8.03
N GLY A 39 10.80 -22.66 7.66
CA GLY A 39 10.16 -23.95 7.90
C GLY A 39 10.94 -25.13 7.27
N GLU A 40 11.31 -24.98 6.00
CA GLU A 40 12.12 -25.99 5.30
C GLU A 40 13.52 -26.15 5.92
N ALA A 41 14.14 -25.07 6.44
CA ALA A 41 15.42 -25.15 7.12
C ALA A 41 15.30 -25.86 8.48
N LEU A 42 14.23 -25.60 9.25
CA LEU A 42 13.98 -26.34 10.48
C LEU A 42 13.88 -27.85 10.26
N VAL A 43 13.23 -28.26 9.17
CA VAL A 43 13.11 -29.68 8.80
C VAL A 43 14.44 -30.24 8.29
N SER A 44 15.05 -29.61 7.29
CA SER A 44 16.25 -30.12 6.61
C SER A 44 17.50 -30.16 7.48
N THR A 45 17.59 -29.32 8.51
CA THR A 45 18.69 -29.33 9.50
C THR A 45 18.44 -30.28 10.67
N GLY A 46 17.27 -30.95 10.72
CA GLY A 46 16.87 -31.80 11.84
C GLY A 46 16.47 -31.03 13.13
N ALA A 47 16.34 -29.70 13.04
CA ALA A 47 15.94 -28.87 14.19
C ALA A 47 14.48 -29.14 14.60
N ALA A 48 13.58 -29.37 13.65
CA ALA A 48 12.18 -29.73 13.90
C ALA A 48 12.05 -31.09 14.60
N GLU A 49 12.77 -32.10 14.12
CA GLU A 49 12.76 -33.44 14.72
C GLU A 49 13.29 -33.40 16.16
N ALA A 50 14.41 -32.75 16.39
CA ALA A 50 15.02 -32.63 17.71
C ALA A 50 14.11 -31.86 18.70
N TRP A 51 13.42 -30.82 18.23
CA TRP A 51 12.41 -30.12 19.02
C TRP A 51 11.31 -31.05 19.48
N ARG A 52 10.72 -31.82 18.53
CA ARG A 52 9.66 -32.79 18.83
C ARG A 52 10.13 -33.84 19.82
N GLN A 53 11.32 -34.39 19.65
CA GLN A 53 11.89 -35.36 20.58
C GLN A 53 12.07 -34.80 21.98
N SER A 54 12.59 -33.58 22.11
CA SER A 54 12.86 -32.94 23.40
C SER A 54 11.58 -32.53 24.16
N HIS A 55 10.46 -32.35 23.44
CA HIS A 55 9.17 -31.96 24.00
C HIS A 55 8.13 -33.09 24.01
N GLY A 56 8.54 -34.33 23.67
CA GLY A 56 7.65 -35.49 23.67
C GLY A 56 6.50 -35.41 22.66
N LEU A 57 6.69 -34.65 21.58
CA LEU A 57 5.68 -34.48 20.53
C LEU A 57 5.74 -35.62 19.50
N PRO A 58 4.62 -35.98 18.86
CA PRO A 58 4.61 -37.01 17.83
C PRO A 58 5.46 -36.59 16.61
N PRO A 59 6.04 -37.57 15.87
CA PRO A 59 6.72 -37.28 14.61
C PRO A 59 5.77 -36.65 13.59
N ALA A 60 6.26 -35.63 12.89
CA ALA A 60 5.54 -34.99 11.79
C ALA A 60 6.57 -34.46 10.75
N PRO A 61 6.15 -34.29 9.48
CA PRO A 61 7.04 -33.82 8.42
C PRO A 61 7.47 -32.37 8.59
N ASP A 62 6.65 -31.55 9.26
CA ASP A 62 6.83 -30.11 9.38
C ASP A 62 7.33 -29.68 10.75
N ALA A 63 7.78 -28.43 10.86
CA ALA A 63 8.09 -27.81 12.15
C ALA A 63 6.86 -27.68 13.00
N ASP A 64 6.99 -27.88 14.32
CA ASP A 64 5.89 -27.77 15.24
C ASP A 64 5.54 -26.31 15.50
N GLU A 65 4.25 -26.01 15.69
CA GLU A 65 3.79 -24.66 15.94
C GLU A 65 4.41 -24.03 17.20
N SER A 66 4.73 -24.85 18.19
CA SER A 66 5.41 -24.39 19.42
C SER A 66 6.82 -23.86 19.17
N GLN A 67 7.45 -24.17 18.02
CA GLN A 67 8.74 -23.60 17.64
C GLN A 67 8.62 -22.16 17.12
N TRP A 68 7.46 -21.77 16.61
CA TRP A 68 7.25 -20.45 16.05
C TRP A 68 6.88 -19.44 17.12
N VAL A 69 7.55 -18.29 17.07
CA VAL A 69 7.30 -17.15 17.94
C VAL A 69 6.69 -15.99 17.15
N SER A 70 7.16 -15.78 15.93
CA SER A 70 6.61 -14.79 15.00
C SER A 70 6.70 -15.30 13.57
N ARG A 71 5.62 -15.10 12.82
CA ARG A 71 5.51 -15.32 11.39
C ARG A 71 4.99 -14.05 10.77
N SER A 72 5.86 -13.15 10.37
CA SER A 72 5.46 -11.93 9.67
C SER A 72 6.29 -11.77 8.40
N SER A 73 5.69 -11.15 7.39
CA SER A 73 6.39 -10.84 6.15
C SER A 73 7.69 -10.10 6.44
N GLY A 74 8.80 -10.67 6.02
CA GLY A 74 10.13 -10.10 6.21
C GLY A 74 10.79 -10.30 7.58
N LYS A 75 10.10 -10.89 8.57
CA LYS A 75 10.66 -11.18 9.90
C LYS A 75 10.08 -12.44 10.52
N VAL A 76 10.94 -13.39 10.82
CA VAL A 76 10.56 -14.67 11.40
C VAL A 76 11.36 -14.91 12.67
N ILE A 77 10.70 -15.36 13.73
CA ILE A 77 11.35 -15.73 15.00
C ILE A 77 10.95 -17.15 15.36
N VAL A 78 11.94 -18.00 15.60
CA VAL A 78 11.75 -19.42 15.95
C VAL A 78 12.62 -19.85 17.13
N MET A 79 12.23 -20.92 17.80
CA MET A 79 12.97 -21.55 18.88
C MET A 79 13.66 -22.84 18.40
N VAL A 80 14.88 -23.03 18.85
CA VAL A 80 15.62 -24.30 18.66
C VAL A 80 16.32 -24.68 19.97
N ASP A 81 16.65 -25.98 20.13
CA ASP A 81 17.14 -26.52 21.37
C ASP A 81 18.65 -26.28 21.64
N ALA A 82 19.45 -26.02 20.56
CA ALA A 82 20.90 -25.95 20.67
C ALA A 82 21.50 -24.81 19.82
N PRO A 83 22.61 -24.19 20.26
CA PRO A 83 23.31 -23.13 19.51
C PRO A 83 23.80 -23.58 18.12
N GLN A 84 24.18 -24.84 17.98
CA GLN A 84 24.62 -25.36 16.68
C GLN A 84 23.47 -25.42 15.70
N ARG A 85 22.28 -25.88 16.11
CA ARG A 85 21.07 -25.89 15.29
C ARG A 85 20.63 -24.48 14.90
N ALA A 86 20.79 -23.50 15.78
CA ALA A 86 20.55 -22.10 15.42
C ALA A 86 21.43 -21.64 14.26
N ARG A 87 22.73 -21.98 14.29
CA ARG A 87 23.66 -21.68 13.18
C ARG A 87 23.31 -22.42 11.91
N ASP A 88 22.90 -23.70 12.02
CA ASP A 88 22.57 -24.53 10.87
C ASP A 88 21.29 -23.99 10.17
N VAL A 89 20.26 -23.62 10.94
CA VAL A 89 19.03 -23.01 10.40
C VAL A 89 19.33 -21.68 9.72
N ILE A 90 20.07 -20.78 10.38
CA ILE A 90 20.48 -19.49 9.79
C ILE A 90 21.29 -19.72 8.50
N GLY A 91 22.24 -20.65 8.54
CA GLY A 91 23.07 -21.01 7.40
C GLY A 91 22.26 -21.55 6.22
N GLU A 92 21.29 -22.39 6.48
CA GLU A 92 20.43 -22.96 5.44
C GLU A 92 19.49 -21.91 4.82
N VAL A 93 18.83 -21.08 5.64
CA VAL A 93 17.98 -19.99 5.14
C VAL A 93 18.77 -19.00 4.28
N THR A 94 19.94 -18.57 4.78
CA THR A 94 20.79 -17.63 4.02
C THR A 94 21.35 -18.25 2.74
N ARG A 95 21.68 -19.54 2.74
CA ARG A 95 22.08 -20.28 1.54
C ARG A 95 20.96 -20.34 0.50
N ARG A 96 19.72 -20.62 0.92
CA ARG A 96 18.55 -20.63 0.04
C ARG A 96 18.30 -19.26 -0.55
N ALA A 97 18.35 -18.22 0.26
CA ALA A 97 18.19 -16.84 -0.22
C ALA A 97 19.25 -16.44 -1.25
N LEU A 98 20.52 -16.82 -1.04
CA LEU A 98 21.58 -16.58 -2.02
C LEU A 98 21.34 -17.30 -3.36
N ALA A 99 20.78 -18.51 -3.30
CA ALA A 99 20.52 -19.31 -4.50
C ALA A 99 19.25 -18.91 -5.23
N GLN A 100 18.17 -18.58 -4.51
CA GLN A 100 16.83 -18.37 -5.05
C GLN A 100 16.45 -16.90 -5.21
N ALA A 101 17.01 -16.01 -4.39
CA ALA A 101 16.74 -14.57 -4.39
C ALA A 101 18.05 -13.75 -4.37
N PRO A 102 18.90 -13.86 -5.39
CA PRO A 102 20.18 -13.15 -5.41
C PRO A 102 19.95 -11.63 -5.27
N GLY A 103 20.71 -11.01 -4.37
CA GLY A 103 20.59 -9.60 -4.04
C GLY A 103 19.62 -9.31 -2.90
N LEU A 104 18.78 -10.24 -2.47
CA LEU A 104 18.00 -10.12 -1.25
C LEU A 104 18.96 -10.22 -0.04
N ASP A 105 18.81 -9.28 0.87
CA ASP A 105 19.63 -9.21 2.06
C ASP A 105 18.89 -9.82 3.24
N ILE A 106 19.29 -11.03 3.64
CA ILE A 106 18.77 -11.72 4.82
C ILE A 106 19.85 -11.80 5.89
N SER A 107 19.48 -11.47 7.10
CA SER A 107 20.29 -11.66 8.31
C SER A 107 19.60 -12.61 9.28
N GLY A 108 20.42 -13.37 10.02
CA GLY A 108 19.96 -14.21 11.11
C GLY A 108 20.87 -14.02 12.33
N VAL A 109 20.23 -13.90 13.49
CA VAL A 109 20.90 -13.85 14.80
C VAL A 109 20.22 -14.81 15.75
N PHE A 110 20.88 -15.17 16.83
CA PHE A 110 20.26 -15.93 17.89
C PHE A 110 20.81 -15.54 19.25
N ILE A 111 20.00 -15.71 20.26
CA ILE A 111 20.36 -15.53 21.67
C ILE A 111 20.00 -16.77 22.46
N GLU A 112 20.68 -16.97 23.58
CA GLU A 112 20.28 -17.98 24.55
C GLU A 112 19.17 -17.39 25.43
N ILE A 113 18.07 -18.15 25.59
CA ILE A 113 17.01 -17.82 26.54
C ILE A 113 17.41 -18.42 27.88
N PRO A 114 17.77 -17.57 28.90
CA PRO A 114 18.06 -18.06 30.25
C PRO A 114 16.72 -18.45 30.87
N GLY A 115 16.53 -19.70 31.17
CA GLY A 115 15.33 -20.15 31.86
C GLY A 115 15.39 -21.61 32.19
N ALA A 116 15.00 -21.94 33.39
CA ALA A 116 14.73 -23.30 33.79
C ALA A 116 13.65 -23.84 32.81
N ARG A 117 13.86 -25.04 32.32
CA ARG A 117 12.75 -25.82 31.78
C ARG A 117 11.68 -25.82 32.85
N ASP A 118 10.50 -25.29 32.57
CA ASP A 118 9.35 -25.60 33.39
C ASP A 118 9.16 -27.12 33.39
N ASP A 119 8.36 -27.65 34.28
CA ASP A 119 8.08 -29.08 34.35
C ASP A 119 7.45 -29.63 33.04
N ALA A 120 7.04 -28.73 32.11
CA ALA A 120 6.54 -29.02 30.78
C ALA A 120 7.64 -28.90 29.68
N GLY A 121 8.86 -28.49 30.00
CA GLY A 121 10.00 -28.48 29.07
C GLY A 121 10.10 -27.23 28.17
N SER A 122 9.21 -26.27 28.25
CA SER A 122 9.23 -25.02 27.47
C SER A 122 9.84 -23.88 28.26
N ALA A 123 10.84 -23.21 27.70
CA ALA A 123 11.28 -21.92 28.23
C ALA A 123 10.33 -20.82 27.75
N PRO A 124 9.78 -19.98 28.63
CA PRO A 124 8.90 -18.90 28.22
C PRO A 124 9.66 -17.85 27.42
N VAL A 125 9.11 -17.46 26.27
CA VAL A 125 9.57 -16.26 25.53
C VAL A 125 8.92 -15.06 26.21
N ASP A 126 9.70 -14.30 26.95
CA ASP A 126 9.28 -13.07 27.59
C ASP A 126 9.67 -11.82 26.79
N ASP A 127 9.23 -10.66 27.23
CA ASP A 127 9.52 -9.37 26.61
C ASP A 127 11.03 -9.07 26.58
N ALA A 128 11.77 -9.48 27.64
CA ALA A 128 13.20 -9.30 27.70
C ALA A 128 13.94 -10.12 26.63
N ALA A 129 13.53 -11.35 26.40
CA ALA A 129 14.08 -12.19 25.33
C ALA A 129 13.77 -11.62 23.94
N LEU A 130 12.56 -11.12 23.70
CA LEU A 130 12.20 -10.45 22.44
C LEU A 130 13.04 -9.18 22.24
N GLN A 131 13.17 -8.34 23.23
CA GLN A 131 14.01 -7.14 23.15
C GLN A 131 15.48 -7.48 22.92
N ALA A 132 16.00 -8.51 23.57
CA ALA A 132 17.39 -8.93 23.43
C ALA A 132 17.70 -9.44 22.01
N VAL A 133 16.82 -10.26 21.41
CA VAL A 133 17.05 -10.74 20.04
C VAL A 133 16.95 -9.61 19.02
N HIS A 134 16.06 -8.65 19.21
CA HIS A 134 16.00 -7.44 18.38
C HIS A 134 17.25 -6.55 18.52
N ALA A 135 17.76 -6.39 19.74
CA ALA A 135 19.00 -5.64 19.98
C ALA A 135 20.20 -6.32 19.29
N GLU A 136 20.30 -7.65 19.35
CA GLU A 136 21.36 -8.40 18.67
C GLU A 136 21.25 -8.28 17.15
N ALA A 137 20.03 -8.32 16.57
CA ALA A 137 19.80 -8.10 15.15
C ALA A 137 20.26 -6.69 14.72
N ALA A 138 19.90 -5.67 15.49
CA ALA A 138 20.33 -4.29 15.24
C ALA A 138 21.87 -4.14 15.32
N ALA A 139 22.50 -4.75 16.34
CA ALA A 139 23.94 -4.75 16.47
C ALA A 139 24.66 -5.50 15.33
N TYR A 140 24.06 -6.60 14.85
CA TYR A 140 24.59 -7.35 13.71
C TYR A 140 24.49 -6.54 12.41
N ALA A 141 23.37 -5.84 12.19
CA ALA A 141 23.15 -5.01 11.01
C ALA A 141 24.25 -3.94 10.82
N LEU A 142 24.79 -3.39 11.91
CA LEU A 142 25.88 -2.41 11.87
C LEU A 142 27.25 -3.01 11.52
N ARG A 143 27.45 -4.30 11.70
CA ARG A 143 28.75 -4.98 11.54
C ARG A 143 28.88 -5.78 10.24
N ARG A 144 27.78 -6.05 9.56
CA ARG A 144 27.79 -6.88 8.35
C ARG A 144 28.02 -6.06 7.07
N PRO A 145 28.64 -6.65 6.03
CA PRO A 145 28.73 -6.00 4.72
C PRO A 145 27.35 -5.93 4.05
N PRO A 146 27.10 -4.86 3.25
CA PRO A 146 25.86 -4.75 2.50
C PRO A 146 25.73 -5.86 1.43
N ALA A 147 24.49 -6.19 1.03
CA ALA A 147 24.20 -7.23 0.06
C ALA A 147 24.92 -7.03 -1.29
N ASP A 148 25.06 -5.77 -1.74
CA ASP A 148 25.74 -5.42 -2.99
C ASP A 148 27.22 -5.81 -2.98
N ALA A 149 27.87 -5.91 -1.82
CA ALA A 149 29.26 -6.38 -1.71
C ALA A 149 29.45 -7.86 -2.10
N ARG A 150 28.36 -8.60 -2.24
CA ARG A 150 28.41 -10.02 -2.65
C ARG A 150 28.60 -10.22 -4.16
N PHE A 151 28.42 -9.15 -4.96
CA PHE A 151 28.61 -9.19 -6.40
C PHE A 151 30.00 -8.72 -6.79
N ALA A 152 30.70 -9.51 -7.60
CA ALA A 152 32.02 -9.16 -8.08
C ALA A 152 31.97 -7.89 -8.95
N GLN A 153 32.74 -6.89 -8.58
CA GLN A 153 32.87 -5.61 -9.30
C GLN A 153 34.18 -5.61 -10.13
N ILE A 154 34.29 -6.51 -11.08
CA ILE A 154 35.50 -6.67 -11.90
C ILE A 154 35.35 -5.86 -13.20
N PRO A 155 36.34 -5.00 -13.56
CA PRO A 155 36.19 -4.05 -14.70
C PRO A 155 35.94 -4.68 -16.06
N PHE A 156 36.36 -5.92 -16.28
CA PHE A 156 36.19 -6.63 -17.56
C PHE A 156 34.90 -7.47 -17.64
N LEU A 157 34.08 -7.49 -16.60
CA LEU A 157 32.77 -8.11 -16.71
C LEU A 157 31.81 -7.18 -17.45
N ALA A 158 31.02 -7.75 -18.35
CA ALA A 158 29.94 -7.03 -18.99
C ALA A 158 28.96 -6.51 -17.93
N ARG A 159 28.56 -5.25 -18.01
CA ARG A 159 27.57 -4.67 -17.12
C ARG A 159 26.17 -4.95 -17.62
N ALA A 160 25.25 -5.16 -16.70
CA ALA A 160 23.84 -5.24 -17.02
C ALA A 160 23.32 -3.87 -17.53
N LYS A 161 22.33 -3.90 -18.41
CA LYS A 161 21.68 -2.68 -18.94
C LYS A 161 20.77 -2.00 -17.92
N ASP A 162 20.28 -2.78 -16.97
CA ASP A 162 19.23 -2.41 -16.00
C ASP A 162 19.77 -2.09 -14.60
N SER A 163 21.04 -2.30 -14.36
CA SER A 163 21.66 -2.07 -13.05
C SER A 163 23.18 -1.86 -13.16
N ALA A 164 23.82 -1.42 -12.07
CA ALA A 164 25.28 -1.33 -11.97
C ALA A 164 25.95 -2.70 -11.77
N LEU A 165 25.19 -3.78 -11.66
CA LEU A 165 25.68 -5.14 -11.41
C LEU A 165 26.24 -5.78 -12.71
N PRO A 166 27.08 -6.82 -12.60
CA PRO A 166 27.50 -7.62 -13.75
C PRO A 166 26.30 -8.26 -14.47
N ALA A 167 26.40 -8.34 -15.79
CA ALA A 167 25.46 -9.13 -16.58
C ALA A 167 25.64 -10.62 -16.27
N ALA A 168 24.54 -11.34 -16.18
CA ALA A 168 24.51 -12.79 -15.97
C ALA A 168 24.04 -13.51 -17.23
N PRO A 169 24.46 -14.77 -17.45
CA PRO A 169 23.89 -15.60 -18.49
C PRO A 169 22.40 -15.88 -18.22
N PRO A 170 21.61 -16.29 -19.24
CA PRO A 170 20.26 -16.77 -19.05
C PRO A 170 20.16 -17.84 -17.97
N LEU A 171 19.03 -17.91 -17.25
CA LEU A 171 18.84 -18.86 -16.14
C LEU A 171 18.81 -20.32 -16.59
N GLY A 172 18.72 -20.58 -17.88
CA GLY A 172 18.66 -21.94 -18.44
C GLY A 172 17.34 -22.68 -18.17
N ARG A 173 16.35 -21.99 -17.61
CA ARG A 173 15.00 -22.49 -17.37
C ARG A 173 14.15 -22.29 -18.63
N GLY A 174 13.36 -23.29 -19.01
CA GLY A 174 12.56 -23.28 -20.25
C GLY A 174 11.60 -22.10 -20.34
N ASP A 175 11.15 -21.59 -19.19
CA ASP A 175 10.11 -20.57 -19.08
C ASP A 175 10.65 -19.12 -19.08
N GLU A 176 11.98 -18.91 -19.17
CA GLU A 176 12.53 -17.55 -19.30
C GLU A 176 12.10 -16.93 -20.64
N ALA A 177 11.49 -15.74 -20.59
CA ALA A 177 10.99 -15.07 -21.80
C ALA A 177 12.11 -14.83 -22.82
N GLY A 178 11.81 -15.00 -24.11
CA GLY A 178 12.80 -14.85 -25.19
C GLY A 178 13.50 -13.50 -25.19
N ASP A 179 12.78 -12.42 -24.93
CA ASP A 179 13.33 -11.07 -24.82
C ASP A 179 14.31 -10.94 -23.64
N ASP A 180 14.02 -11.59 -22.50
CA ASP A 180 14.87 -11.56 -21.32
C ASP A 180 16.14 -12.41 -21.52
N ARG A 181 16.08 -13.46 -22.34
CA ARG A 181 17.26 -14.27 -22.74
C ARG A 181 18.22 -13.47 -23.58
N ALA A 182 17.70 -12.65 -24.49
CA ALA A 182 18.52 -11.83 -25.40
C ALA A 182 19.16 -10.62 -24.70
N ASP A 183 18.56 -10.15 -23.61
CA ASP A 183 19.02 -8.94 -22.91
C ASP A 183 20.19 -9.20 -21.96
N GLN A 184 21.06 -8.19 -21.82
CA GLN A 184 22.14 -8.18 -20.82
C GLN A 184 21.59 -7.75 -19.47
N LEU A 185 21.05 -8.70 -18.72
CA LEU A 185 20.45 -8.47 -17.40
C LEU A 185 21.35 -8.98 -16.28
N SER A 186 21.24 -8.36 -15.12
CA SER A 186 21.88 -8.87 -13.90
C SER A 186 21.19 -10.15 -13.40
N LEU A 187 21.88 -10.96 -12.61
CA LEU A 187 21.29 -12.15 -12.01
C LEU A 187 20.05 -11.82 -11.15
N PRO A 188 20.08 -10.81 -10.26
CA PRO A 188 18.90 -10.40 -9.52
C PRO A 188 17.70 -10.04 -10.42
N SER A 189 17.93 -9.33 -11.50
CA SER A 189 16.85 -8.93 -12.41
C SER A 189 16.27 -10.12 -13.16
N ARG A 190 17.12 -11.06 -13.60
CA ARG A 190 16.64 -12.30 -14.25
C ARG A 190 15.74 -13.11 -13.32
N VAL A 191 16.19 -13.32 -12.09
CA VAL A 191 15.42 -14.08 -11.10
C VAL A 191 14.11 -13.38 -10.78
N ARG A 192 14.12 -12.06 -10.51
CA ARG A 192 12.89 -11.30 -10.25
C ARG A 192 11.89 -11.38 -11.38
N ARG A 193 12.35 -11.26 -12.64
CA ARG A 193 11.48 -11.39 -13.82
C ARG A 193 10.90 -12.78 -13.98
N TYR A 194 11.68 -13.79 -13.67
CA TYR A 194 11.20 -15.16 -13.66
C TYR A 194 10.12 -15.35 -12.58
N GLU A 195 10.40 -14.95 -11.36
CA GLU A 195 9.46 -15.05 -10.23
C GLU A 195 8.18 -14.22 -10.41
N ALA A 196 8.28 -13.11 -11.13
CA ALA A 196 7.12 -12.30 -11.47
C ALA A 196 6.04 -13.07 -12.24
N PHE A 197 6.39 -14.13 -12.96
CA PHE A 197 5.38 -14.96 -13.63
C PHE A 197 4.50 -15.71 -12.62
N GLY A 198 5.10 -16.33 -11.59
CA GLY A 198 4.34 -16.99 -10.53
C GLY A 198 3.49 -16.00 -9.71
N ALA A 199 4.09 -14.91 -9.24
CA ALA A 199 3.41 -13.85 -8.51
C ALA A 199 2.27 -13.20 -9.34
N ARG A 200 2.47 -13.06 -10.64
CA ARG A 200 1.47 -12.50 -11.56
C ARG A 200 0.32 -13.44 -11.86
N ALA A 201 0.52 -14.76 -11.77
CA ALA A 201 -0.59 -15.69 -11.88
C ALA A 201 -1.67 -15.37 -10.84
N HIS A 202 -1.30 -14.97 -9.61
CA HIS A 202 -2.24 -14.52 -8.61
C HIS A 202 -2.88 -13.15 -8.96
N LEU A 203 -2.09 -12.20 -9.44
CA LEU A 203 -2.62 -10.92 -9.90
C LEU A 203 -3.52 -11.07 -11.13
N LEU A 204 -3.23 -12.05 -12.00
CA LEU A 204 -4.07 -12.43 -13.12
C LEU A 204 -5.34 -13.14 -12.68
N LEU A 205 -5.27 -13.96 -11.64
CA LEU A 205 -6.47 -14.50 -11.01
C LEU A 205 -7.36 -13.39 -10.47
N LEU A 206 -6.80 -12.35 -9.85
CA LEU A 206 -7.53 -11.15 -9.47
C LEU A 206 -8.16 -10.44 -10.68
N SER A 207 -7.46 -10.35 -11.80
CA SER A 207 -7.99 -9.77 -13.05
C SER A 207 -8.94 -10.73 -13.80
N ARG A 208 -8.71 -12.04 -13.76
CA ARG A 208 -9.58 -13.07 -14.37
C ARG A 208 -10.86 -13.30 -13.60
N LEU A 209 -10.87 -13.10 -12.30
CA LEU A 209 -12.11 -13.07 -11.52
C LEU A 209 -13.09 -12.03 -12.10
N ASN A 210 -12.55 -11.01 -12.78
CA ASN A 210 -13.34 -10.02 -13.49
C ASN A 210 -13.75 -10.47 -14.92
N SER A 211 -12.91 -11.23 -15.63
CA SER A 211 -13.18 -11.62 -17.03
C SER A 211 -14.09 -12.85 -17.17
N ASP A 212 -14.05 -13.78 -16.23
CA ASP A 212 -14.79 -15.05 -16.28
C ASP A 212 -16.15 -14.99 -15.57
N ARG A 213 -16.49 -13.85 -14.98
CA ARG A 213 -17.76 -13.62 -14.30
C ARG A 213 -18.57 -12.50 -14.93
N LEU A 214 -18.77 -12.60 -16.22
CA LEU A 214 -19.86 -11.85 -16.83
C LEU A 214 -21.17 -12.55 -16.45
N ASP A 215 -22.13 -11.79 -15.96
CA ASP A 215 -23.49 -12.31 -15.85
C ASP A 215 -24.06 -12.60 -17.24
N LYS A 216 -25.26 -13.17 -17.30
CA LYS A 216 -25.94 -13.48 -18.58
C LYS A 216 -26.18 -12.23 -19.45
N GLN A 217 -25.97 -11.03 -18.90
CA GLN A 217 -26.11 -9.73 -19.57
C GLN A 217 -24.77 -9.11 -19.96
N GLY A 218 -23.64 -9.78 -19.64
CA GLY A 218 -22.29 -9.27 -19.93
C GLY A 218 -21.76 -8.28 -18.88
N LYS A 219 -22.40 -8.19 -17.71
CA LYS A 219 -21.99 -7.35 -16.59
C LYS A 219 -20.98 -8.08 -15.70
N LEU A 220 -19.89 -7.41 -15.37
CA LEU A 220 -18.88 -7.94 -14.44
C LEU A 220 -19.46 -8.10 -13.03
N LEU A 221 -19.34 -9.29 -12.48
CA LEU A 221 -19.68 -9.56 -11.08
C LEU A 221 -18.47 -9.18 -10.21
N THR A 222 -18.64 -8.22 -9.32
CA THR A 222 -17.63 -7.87 -8.31
C THR A 222 -17.29 -9.12 -7.48
N PRO A 223 -16.02 -9.53 -7.36
CA PRO A 223 -15.66 -10.69 -6.57
C PRO A 223 -15.99 -10.48 -5.10
N ASP A 224 -16.32 -11.56 -4.40
CA ASP A 224 -16.48 -11.56 -2.96
C ASP A 224 -15.16 -11.11 -2.29
N PRO A 225 -15.18 -10.04 -1.47
CA PRO A 225 -13.97 -9.55 -0.80
C PRO A 225 -13.26 -10.62 0.02
N THR A 226 -13.98 -11.59 0.61
CA THR A 226 -13.39 -12.70 1.37
C THR A 226 -12.51 -13.58 0.48
N LYS A 227 -13.02 -13.97 -0.70
CA LYS A 227 -12.24 -14.75 -1.66
C LYS A 227 -11.04 -14.00 -2.18
N LEU A 228 -11.20 -12.69 -2.41
CA LEU A 228 -10.09 -11.84 -2.83
C LEU A 228 -9.01 -11.75 -1.73
N ALA A 229 -9.40 -11.62 -0.47
CA ALA A 229 -8.47 -11.63 0.65
C ALA A 229 -7.75 -12.97 0.82
N ASP A 230 -8.45 -14.10 0.61
CA ASP A 230 -7.83 -15.44 0.64
C ASP A 230 -6.79 -15.61 -0.48
N MET A 231 -7.07 -15.06 -1.66
CA MET A 231 -6.12 -15.05 -2.78
C MET A 231 -4.92 -14.14 -2.50
N LEU A 232 -5.12 -12.98 -1.87
CA LEU A 232 -4.03 -12.11 -1.43
C LEU A 232 -3.18 -12.81 -0.38
N HIS A 233 -3.81 -13.51 0.57
CA HIS A 233 -3.10 -14.31 1.57
C HIS A 233 -2.21 -15.36 0.90
N ALA A 234 -2.75 -16.14 -0.02
CA ALA A 234 -1.97 -17.13 -0.79
C ALA A 234 -0.81 -16.48 -1.57
N ALA A 235 -1.04 -15.28 -2.14
CA ALA A 235 -0.03 -14.58 -2.93
C ALA A 235 1.10 -13.95 -2.11
N PHE A 236 0.79 -13.44 -0.91
CA PHE A 236 1.70 -12.59 -0.14
C PHE A 236 2.14 -13.17 1.20
N SER A 237 1.53 -14.25 1.69
CA SER A 237 1.84 -14.84 2.99
C SER A 237 2.27 -16.30 2.93
N ALA A 238 1.67 -17.10 2.07
CA ALA A 238 1.88 -18.55 2.07
C ALA A 238 3.24 -18.98 1.48
N GLY A 239 3.96 -18.11 0.78
CA GLY A 239 5.26 -18.45 0.18
C GLY A 239 5.21 -19.58 -0.86
N GLU A 240 4.07 -20.21 -1.07
CA GLU A 240 3.89 -21.23 -2.09
C GLU A 240 3.87 -20.57 -3.48
N PRO A 241 4.61 -21.13 -4.44
CA PRO A 241 4.48 -20.67 -5.81
C PRO A 241 3.05 -20.92 -6.27
N ALA A 242 2.37 -19.87 -6.77
CA ALA A 242 1.05 -19.96 -7.39
C ALA A 242 0.91 -21.06 -8.43
N ALA A 243 2.05 -21.51 -8.97
CA ALA A 243 2.14 -22.66 -9.85
C ALA A 243 1.61 -23.96 -9.22
N ASP A 244 1.74 -24.13 -7.89
CA ASP A 244 1.32 -25.37 -7.23
C ASP A 244 -0.17 -25.35 -6.87
N ALA A 245 -0.71 -24.24 -6.44
CA ALA A 245 -2.18 -24.07 -6.26
C ALA A 245 -2.93 -24.20 -7.60
N LEU A 246 -2.37 -23.68 -8.68
CA LEU A 246 -2.88 -23.89 -10.04
C LEU A 246 -2.66 -25.32 -10.54
N ARG A 247 -1.73 -26.05 -9.94
CA ARG A 247 -1.45 -27.45 -10.26
C ARG A 247 -2.44 -28.39 -9.57
N GLU A 248 -2.82 -28.12 -8.33
CA GLU A 248 -3.83 -28.89 -7.60
C GLU A 248 -5.24 -28.73 -8.21
N GLU A 249 -5.64 -27.55 -8.68
CA GLU A 249 -6.86 -27.39 -9.48
C GLU A 249 -6.77 -28.12 -10.84
N ARG A 250 -5.56 -28.35 -11.36
CA ARG A 250 -5.32 -29.07 -12.62
C ARG A 250 -5.31 -30.59 -12.46
N GLU A 251 -4.82 -31.11 -11.33
CA GLU A 251 -4.80 -32.56 -11.06
C GLU A 251 -6.19 -33.10 -10.68
N ALA A 252 -7.14 -32.21 -10.32
CA ALA A 252 -8.53 -32.55 -10.07
C ALA A 252 -9.39 -32.70 -11.34
N ALA A 253 -8.87 -32.41 -12.53
CA ALA A 253 -9.56 -32.61 -13.79
C ALA A 253 -9.12 -33.95 -14.44
N PRO A 254 -10.04 -34.89 -14.70
CA PRO A 254 -9.68 -36.18 -15.22
C PRO A 254 -9.37 -36.18 -16.73
N GLY A 255 -8.23 -36.69 -17.10
CA GLY A 255 -8.04 -37.58 -18.23
C GLY A 255 -7.56 -37.05 -19.55
N ASP A 256 -6.54 -37.66 -19.95
CA ASP A 256 -6.04 -38.15 -21.25
C ASP A 256 -5.16 -37.25 -22.14
N GLU A 257 -3.98 -37.84 -22.40
CA GLU A 257 -3.06 -37.73 -23.51
C GLU A 257 -2.04 -36.58 -23.58
N ASP A 258 -0.77 -36.94 -23.36
CA ASP A 258 0.45 -36.14 -23.22
C ASP A 258 0.77 -35.08 -24.31
N GLN A 259 0.21 -35.16 -25.52
CA GLN A 259 0.49 -34.20 -26.60
C GLN A 259 -0.46 -33.01 -26.67
N ASP A 260 -1.68 -33.21 -26.24
CA ASP A 260 -2.68 -32.11 -26.15
C ASP A 260 -2.44 -31.27 -24.90
N GLU A 261 -1.85 -31.83 -23.83
CA GLU A 261 -1.48 -31.09 -22.62
C GLU A 261 -0.36 -30.08 -22.85
N ASP A 262 0.68 -30.43 -23.59
CA ASP A 262 1.79 -29.55 -23.92
C ASP A 262 1.32 -28.37 -24.80
N ARG A 263 0.42 -28.63 -25.73
CA ARG A 263 -0.18 -27.61 -26.59
C ARG A 263 -1.12 -26.69 -25.83
N ALA A 264 -1.95 -27.22 -24.95
CA ALA A 264 -2.84 -26.47 -24.07
C ALA A 264 -2.03 -25.65 -23.03
N ARG A 265 -0.86 -26.16 -22.62
CA ARG A 265 0.09 -25.49 -21.75
C ARG A 265 0.76 -24.30 -22.46
N GLU A 266 1.19 -24.49 -23.71
CA GLU A 266 1.77 -23.41 -24.53
C GLU A 266 0.72 -22.33 -24.87
N GLU A 267 -0.52 -22.71 -25.18
CA GLU A 267 -1.61 -21.78 -25.43
C GLU A 267 -1.98 -20.98 -24.17
N ARG A 268 -2.11 -21.63 -23.01
CA ARG A 268 -2.37 -20.93 -21.72
C ARG A 268 -1.22 -20.01 -21.34
N THR A 269 0.03 -20.44 -21.48
CA THR A 269 1.21 -19.59 -21.25
C THR A 269 1.22 -18.39 -22.20
N ARG A 270 0.73 -18.56 -23.42
CA ARG A 270 0.62 -17.49 -24.42
C ARG A 270 -0.52 -16.50 -24.10
N GLU A 271 -1.66 -16.99 -23.61
CA GLU A 271 -2.77 -16.20 -23.14
C GLU A 271 -2.42 -15.45 -21.84
N GLU A 272 -1.72 -16.09 -20.91
CA GLU A 272 -1.19 -15.49 -19.70
C GLU A 272 -0.19 -14.37 -20.02
N ARG A 273 0.71 -14.59 -20.97
CA ARG A 273 1.62 -13.54 -21.47
C ARG A 273 0.87 -12.38 -22.14
N ALA A 274 -0.19 -12.67 -22.87
CA ALA A 274 -1.03 -11.65 -23.49
C ALA A 274 -1.82 -10.84 -22.46
N SER A 275 -2.35 -11.49 -21.42
CA SER A 275 -3.06 -10.83 -20.31
C SER A 275 -2.13 -9.95 -19.46
N ILE A 276 -0.91 -10.41 -19.19
CA ILE A 276 0.13 -9.64 -18.49
C ILE A 276 0.51 -8.40 -19.31
N ARG A 277 0.68 -8.55 -20.61
CA ARG A 277 0.91 -7.40 -21.50
C ARG A 277 -0.30 -6.45 -21.52
N ARG A 278 -1.52 -6.95 -21.42
CA ARG A 278 -2.72 -6.09 -21.30
C ARG A 278 -2.75 -5.31 -19.99
N LEU A 279 -2.35 -5.91 -18.86
CA LEU A 279 -2.30 -5.23 -17.57
C LEU A 279 -1.16 -4.17 -17.55
N GLU A 280 0.02 -4.50 -18.07
CA GLU A 280 1.08 -3.52 -18.33
C GLU A 280 0.62 -2.47 -19.33
N THR A 281 -0.15 -2.86 -20.33
CA THR A 281 -0.75 -1.96 -21.30
C THR A 281 -1.81 -1.07 -20.65
N VAL A 282 -2.72 -1.58 -19.85
CA VAL A 282 -3.73 -0.79 -19.12
C VAL A 282 -3.07 0.20 -18.15
N LEU A 283 -2.00 -0.21 -17.46
CA LEU A 283 -1.23 0.67 -16.56
C LEU A 283 -0.18 1.50 -17.30
N GLN A 284 0.33 1.06 -18.45
CA GLN A 284 1.45 1.65 -19.16
C GLN A 284 1.16 2.12 -20.60
N THR A 285 0.02 1.82 -21.21
CA THR A 285 -0.30 2.26 -22.58
C THR A 285 -1.60 3.04 -22.67
N ALA A 286 -1.50 4.37 -22.59
CA ALA A 286 -2.24 5.14 -23.58
C ALA A 286 -1.49 5.00 -24.93
N PRO A 287 -2.15 4.88 -26.05
CA PRO A 287 -1.47 4.87 -27.34
C PRO A 287 -0.65 6.16 -27.44
N ASP A 288 0.63 5.99 -27.70
CA ASP A 288 1.51 7.07 -28.15
C ASP A 288 1.10 7.40 -29.59
N SER A 289 -0.02 8.10 -29.72
CA SER A 289 -0.36 8.78 -30.96
C SER A 289 0.61 9.97 -31.01
N GLY A 290 1.80 9.71 -31.58
CA GLY A 290 2.61 10.77 -32.12
C GLY A 290 1.73 11.67 -33.01
N PRO A 291 2.09 12.92 -33.25
CA PRO A 291 1.33 13.79 -34.11
C PRO A 291 1.36 13.20 -35.53
N ASP A 292 0.35 12.43 -35.92
CA ASP A 292 0.02 12.22 -37.30
C ASP A 292 -0.49 13.59 -37.82
N GLU A 293 0.38 14.30 -38.52
CA GLU A 293 0.11 15.64 -39.00
C GLU A 293 -0.99 15.73 -40.09
N ASP A 294 -1.65 14.63 -40.46
CA ASP A 294 -2.61 14.59 -41.59
C ASP A 294 -3.96 13.92 -41.27
N GLY A 295 -4.56 14.10 -40.09
CA GLY A 295 -5.90 13.59 -39.76
C GLY A 295 -7.01 14.66 -39.81
N PRO A 296 -8.19 14.38 -40.39
CA PRO A 296 -9.28 15.36 -40.49
C PRO A 296 -9.88 15.73 -39.12
N ALA A 297 -10.42 16.95 -39.03
CA ALA A 297 -10.89 17.68 -37.85
C ALA A 297 -11.94 17.00 -36.91
N GLY A 298 -12.06 15.67 -36.91
CA GLY A 298 -12.84 14.88 -35.97
C GLY A 298 -12.04 14.34 -34.77
N ALA A 299 -10.74 14.58 -34.71
CA ALA A 299 -9.84 13.96 -33.72
C ALA A 299 -9.72 14.72 -32.37
N GLU A 300 -10.44 15.83 -32.19
CA GLU A 300 -10.39 16.58 -30.90
C GLU A 300 -11.19 15.92 -29.76
N SER A 301 -12.23 15.14 -30.09
CA SER A 301 -12.99 14.40 -29.06
C SER A 301 -12.21 13.18 -28.53
N SER A 302 -11.46 12.49 -29.41
CA SER A 302 -10.66 11.32 -29.00
C SER A 302 -9.40 11.69 -28.20
N ARG A 303 -8.90 12.92 -28.28
CA ARG A 303 -7.76 13.40 -27.47
C ARG A 303 -8.11 13.66 -26.01
N ARG A 304 -9.35 14.01 -25.70
CA ARG A 304 -9.82 14.16 -24.31
C ARG A 304 -10.05 12.82 -23.60
N GLU A 305 -10.35 11.75 -24.33
CA GLU A 305 -10.63 10.42 -23.79
C GLU A 305 -9.36 9.62 -23.41
N ALA A 306 -8.20 9.97 -23.97
CA ALA A 306 -6.91 9.32 -23.66
C ALA A 306 -6.21 9.91 -22.42
N ALA A 307 -6.70 11.01 -21.85
CA ALA A 307 -6.09 11.73 -20.74
C ALA A 307 -6.01 10.97 -19.40
N PRO A 308 -7.01 10.14 -19.00
CA PRO A 308 -6.99 9.48 -17.67
C PRO A 308 -5.81 8.52 -17.49
N LEU A 309 -5.42 7.80 -18.54
CA LEU A 309 -4.36 6.77 -18.47
C LEU A 309 -2.93 7.33 -18.55
N SER A 310 -2.77 8.63 -18.67
CA SER A 310 -1.44 9.28 -18.70
C SER A 310 -0.82 9.45 -17.29
N LYS A 311 -1.64 9.31 -16.25
CA LYS A 311 -1.26 9.45 -14.83
C LYS A 311 -1.29 8.11 -14.15
N ILE A 312 -0.24 7.75 -13.45
CA ILE A 312 -0.20 6.63 -12.53
C ILE A 312 0.06 7.14 -11.12
N ALA A 313 -0.31 6.36 -10.14
CA ALA A 313 0.00 6.69 -8.76
C ALA A 313 0.65 5.51 -8.04
N VAL A 314 1.59 5.84 -7.17
CA VAL A 314 2.14 4.93 -6.17
C VAL A 314 1.55 5.33 -4.83
N ILE A 315 0.89 4.40 -4.19
CA ILE A 315 0.29 4.55 -2.86
C ILE A 315 1.13 3.73 -1.90
N HIS A 316 1.58 4.35 -0.83
CA HIS A 316 2.18 3.65 0.30
C HIS A 316 1.36 3.93 1.54
N ILE A 317 1.03 2.88 2.30
CA ILE A 317 0.20 2.97 3.51
C ILE A 317 0.93 2.22 4.61
N ASP A 318 0.98 2.80 5.80
CA ASP A 318 1.69 2.22 6.94
C ASP A 318 0.88 2.46 8.24
N GLY A 319 0.76 1.43 9.06
CA GLY A 319 0.00 1.43 10.30
C GLY A 319 0.57 2.38 11.36
N ASN A 320 -0.31 3.15 12.02
CA ASN A 320 0.09 4.06 13.08
C ASN A 320 0.34 3.29 14.38
N GLY A 321 1.56 3.37 14.89
CA GLY A 321 1.90 2.85 16.22
C GLY A 321 2.17 1.36 16.33
N VAL A 322 2.04 0.56 15.26
CA VAL A 322 2.26 -0.90 15.25
C VAL A 322 3.63 -1.25 15.78
N GLY A 323 4.71 -0.63 15.28
CA GLY A 323 6.06 -0.83 15.80
C GLY A 323 6.23 -0.46 17.29
N GLY A 324 5.41 0.47 17.80
CA GLY A 324 5.35 0.81 19.23
C GLY A 324 4.72 -0.31 20.06
N VAL A 325 3.63 -0.89 19.57
CA VAL A 325 2.96 -2.05 20.19
C VAL A 325 3.89 -3.26 20.22
N MET A 326 4.57 -3.56 19.12
CA MET A 326 5.49 -4.69 19.03
C MET A 326 6.69 -4.55 19.97
N ARG A 327 7.19 -3.33 20.22
CA ARG A 327 8.25 -3.08 21.21
C ARG A 327 7.77 -3.18 22.66
N LYS A 328 6.49 -3.04 22.94
CA LYS A 328 5.86 -3.09 24.26
C LYS A 328 4.74 -4.13 24.29
N LEU A 329 5.03 -5.29 23.73
CA LEU A 329 4.04 -6.33 23.53
C LEU A 329 3.42 -6.85 24.85
N ALA A 330 4.23 -6.92 25.91
CA ALA A 330 3.75 -7.28 27.24
C ALA A 330 2.72 -6.27 27.77
N ASP A 331 2.96 -4.97 27.60
CA ASP A 331 1.98 -3.94 27.99
C ASP A 331 0.69 -4.02 27.17
N ALA A 332 0.80 -4.34 25.87
CA ALA A 332 -0.33 -4.55 25.01
C ALA A 332 -1.17 -5.77 25.46
N LYS A 333 -0.51 -6.85 25.81
CA LYS A 333 -1.15 -8.07 26.35
C LYS A 333 -1.94 -7.77 27.63
N GLU A 334 -1.38 -6.97 28.55
CA GLU A 334 -2.05 -6.63 29.81
C GLU A 334 -3.29 -5.73 29.64
N ARG A 335 -3.41 -4.99 28.52
CA ARG A 335 -4.60 -4.18 28.20
C ARG A 335 -5.79 -5.02 27.77
N VAL A 336 -5.55 -6.22 27.22
CA VAL A 336 -6.64 -7.09 26.75
C VAL A 336 -7.43 -7.61 27.95
N ASP A 337 -8.75 -7.57 27.88
CA ASP A 337 -9.61 -8.21 28.89
C ASP A 337 -9.24 -9.68 29.06
N ALA A 338 -9.21 -10.18 30.30
CA ALA A 338 -8.73 -11.53 30.60
C ALA A 338 -9.61 -12.63 29.98
N THR A 339 -10.92 -12.41 29.90
CA THR A 339 -11.86 -13.37 29.30
C THR A 339 -11.66 -13.39 27.77
N VAL A 340 -11.59 -12.21 27.15
CA VAL A 340 -11.33 -12.08 25.72
C VAL A 340 -9.98 -12.71 25.36
N PHE A 341 -8.96 -12.49 26.19
CA PHE A 341 -7.64 -13.08 25.96
C PHE A 341 -7.72 -14.62 25.98
N GLU A 342 -8.36 -15.21 27.00
CA GLU A 342 -8.48 -16.67 27.11
C GLU A 342 -9.27 -17.26 25.94
N GLU A 343 -10.36 -16.61 25.53
CA GLU A 343 -11.18 -17.04 24.39
C GLU A 343 -10.45 -16.95 23.04
N GLN A 344 -9.71 -15.87 22.81
CA GLN A 344 -9.12 -15.57 21.51
C GLN A 344 -7.71 -16.15 21.33
N VAL A 345 -6.92 -16.26 22.41
CA VAL A 345 -5.53 -16.76 22.38
C VAL A 345 -5.45 -18.23 22.78
N GLY A 346 -6.50 -18.77 23.43
CA GLY A 346 -6.59 -20.17 23.83
C GLY A 346 -5.71 -20.53 25.02
N CYS A 347 -5.31 -19.54 25.85
CA CYS A 347 -4.58 -19.76 27.10
C CYS A 347 -4.87 -18.61 28.08
N LYS A 348 -4.58 -18.82 29.37
CA LYS A 348 -4.71 -17.74 30.36
C LYS A 348 -3.62 -16.68 30.13
N ARG A 349 -3.95 -15.42 30.36
CA ARG A 349 -3.02 -14.29 30.19
C ARG A 349 -1.69 -14.44 30.97
N ASN A 350 -1.74 -15.12 32.12
CA ASN A 350 -0.57 -15.35 32.99
C ASN A 350 0.17 -16.68 32.70
N ASP A 351 -0.24 -17.43 31.70
CA ASP A 351 0.45 -18.65 31.31
C ASP A 351 1.86 -18.32 30.75
N PRO A 352 2.87 -19.16 31.02
CA PRO A 352 4.24 -18.91 30.56
C PRO A 352 4.36 -18.68 29.05
N ASP A 353 3.55 -19.38 28.24
CA ASP A 353 3.56 -19.30 26.78
C ASP A 353 2.62 -18.21 26.20
N SER A 354 1.96 -17.45 27.07
CA SER A 354 0.91 -16.52 26.67
C SER A 354 1.41 -15.40 25.72
N LEU A 355 2.63 -14.88 25.96
CA LEU A 355 3.17 -13.79 25.14
C LEU A 355 3.48 -14.25 23.72
N ARG A 356 4.06 -15.44 23.55
CA ARG A 356 4.32 -16.03 22.23
C ARG A 356 3.03 -16.27 21.46
N ARG A 357 2.04 -16.90 22.09
CA ARG A 357 0.72 -17.15 21.48
C ARG A 357 0.02 -15.85 21.11
N PHE A 358 0.10 -14.85 21.99
CA PHE A 358 -0.45 -13.52 21.72
C PHE A 358 0.20 -12.87 20.50
N LEU A 359 1.54 -12.93 20.38
CA LEU A 359 2.26 -12.38 19.21
C LEU A 359 1.84 -13.05 17.90
N LEU A 360 1.76 -14.38 17.88
CA LEU A 360 1.30 -15.13 16.70
C LEU A 360 -0.13 -14.73 16.30
N ASN A 361 -1.04 -14.67 17.26
CA ASN A 361 -2.43 -14.27 17.01
C ASN A 361 -2.54 -12.83 16.50
N ILE A 362 -1.77 -11.89 17.05
CA ILE A 362 -1.78 -10.50 16.56
C ILE A 362 -1.27 -10.41 15.13
N ASN A 363 -0.16 -11.09 14.81
CA ASN A 363 0.41 -11.07 13.47
C ASN A 363 -0.57 -11.60 12.43
N GLU A 364 -1.21 -12.75 12.71
CA GLU A 364 -2.20 -13.36 11.83
C GLU A 364 -3.43 -12.45 11.63
N ARG A 365 -3.97 -11.90 12.72
CA ARG A 365 -5.15 -11.02 12.68
C ARG A 365 -4.85 -9.70 11.98
N LEU A 366 -3.68 -9.11 12.24
CA LEU A 366 -3.27 -7.88 11.56
C LEU A 366 -3.11 -8.10 10.06
N GLN A 367 -2.44 -9.20 9.68
CA GLN A 367 -2.32 -9.61 8.29
C GLN A 367 -3.70 -9.76 7.63
N ARG A 368 -4.61 -10.49 8.30
CA ARG A 368 -5.98 -10.67 7.80
C ARG A 368 -6.76 -9.36 7.69
N ALA A 369 -6.63 -8.46 8.66
CA ALA A 369 -7.27 -7.15 8.63
C ALA A 369 -6.77 -6.31 7.45
N VAL A 370 -5.47 -6.33 7.15
CA VAL A 370 -4.85 -5.67 6.00
C VAL A 370 -5.36 -6.26 4.68
N GLU A 371 -5.37 -7.58 4.54
CA GLU A 371 -5.85 -8.28 3.35
C GLU A 371 -7.33 -8.00 3.06
N MET A 372 -8.17 -8.06 4.10
CA MET A 372 -9.60 -7.76 3.98
C MET A 372 -9.84 -6.29 3.63
N SER A 373 -9.10 -5.36 4.25
CA SER A 373 -9.22 -3.92 3.96
C SER A 373 -8.81 -3.61 2.52
N PHE A 374 -7.75 -4.26 2.04
CA PHE A 374 -7.35 -4.16 0.64
C PHE A 374 -8.44 -4.71 -0.29
N ALA A 375 -8.97 -5.89 0.01
CA ALA A 375 -9.96 -6.57 -0.82
C ALA A 375 -11.27 -5.76 -0.94
N GLU A 376 -11.73 -5.16 0.16
CA GLU A 376 -12.90 -4.30 0.17
C GLU A 376 -12.65 -2.99 -0.58
N ALA A 377 -11.52 -2.33 -0.36
CA ALA A 377 -11.15 -1.12 -1.11
C ALA A 377 -11.01 -1.40 -2.62
N TRP A 378 -10.42 -2.54 -2.98
CA TRP A 378 -10.33 -2.98 -4.37
C TRP A 378 -11.71 -3.19 -5.00
N ALA A 379 -12.65 -3.80 -4.27
CA ALA A 379 -14.01 -4.00 -4.72
C ALA A 379 -14.77 -2.67 -4.91
N ASP A 380 -14.50 -1.68 -4.05
CA ASP A 380 -15.07 -0.33 -4.18
C ASP A 380 -14.58 0.34 -5.45
N ILE A 381 -13.27 0.28 -5.71
CA ILE A 381 -12.71 0.85 -6.95
C ILE A 381 -13.19 0.11 -8.20
N ALA A 382 -13.38 -1.22 -8.11
CA ALA A 382 -13.95 -2.00 -9.20
C ALA A 382 -15.34 -1.47 -9.61
N ARG A 383 -16.21 -1.20 -8.62
CA ARG A 383 -17.55 -0.62 -8.84
C ARG A 383 -17.51 0.79 -9.43
N LEU A 384 -16.61 1.64 -8.91
CA LEU A 384 -16.42 3.00 -9.42
C LEU A 384 -15.93 2.98 -10.87
N ALA A 385 -14.89 2.19 -11.16
CA ALA A 385 -14.32 2.10 -12.49
C ALA A 385 -15.27 1.50 -13.53
N GLU A 386 -16.13 0.54 -13.12
CA GLU A 386 -17.20 -0.01 -13.96
C GLU A 386 -18.22 1.08 -14.30
N ARG A 387 -18.71 1.83 -13.30
CA ARG A 387 -19.65 2.95 -13.48
C ARG A 387 -19.10 4.02 -14.42
N ASP A 388 -17.85 4.41 -14.24
CA ASP A 388 -17.20 5.41 -15.10
C ASP A 388 -17.00 4.90 -16.52
N ALA A 389 -16.70 3.61 -16.71
CA ALA A 389 -16.58 2.99 -18.01
C ALA A 389 -17.94 2.95 -18.73
N GLU A 390 -19.01 2.57 -18.02
CA GLU A 390 -20.39 2.57 -18.54
C GLU A 390 -20.82 3.99 -18.95
N ALA A 391 -20.60 4.99 -18.09
CA ALA A 391 -20.94 6.39 -18.38
C ALA A 391 -20.19 6.93 -19.61
N ALA A 392 -18.92 6.48 -19.81
CA ALA A 392 -18.12 6.85 -20.97
C ALA A 392 -18.36 5.98 -22.21
N GLY A 393 -19.25 4.98 -22.15
CA GLY A 393 -19.50 4.05 -23.25
C GLY A 393 -18.29 3.19 -23.63
N ARG A 394 -17.37 2.94 -22.68
CA ARG A 394 -16.14 2.18 -22.88
C ARG A 394 -16.23 0.78 -22.28
N PRO A 395 -15.58 -0.24 -22.88
CA PRO A 395 -15.53 -1.54 -22.26
C PRO A 395 -14.73 -1.48 -20.95
N TYR A 396 -15.27 -2.05 -19.89
CA TYR A 396 -14.54 -2.25 -18.63
C TYR A 396 -13.74 -3.55 -18.74
N THR A 397 -12.41 -3.47 -18.64
CA THR A 397 -11.53 -4.62 -18.91
C THR A 397 -10.71 -5.07 -17.72
N ALA A 398 -10.45 -4.20 -16.74
CA ALA A 398 -9.67 -4.53 -15.54
C ALA A 398 -9.83 -3.47 -14.46
N VAL A 399 -9.70 -3.87 -13.20
CA VAL A 399 -9.58 -2.95 -12.07
C VAL A 399 -8.21 -2.30 -12.12
N PRO A 400 -8.11 -0.97 -12.14
CA PRO A 400 -6.84 -0.26 -12.30
C PRO A 400 -6.03 -0.18 -10.99
N VAL A 401 -5.95 -1.26 -10.23
CA VAL A 401 -5.27 -1.36 -8.92
C VAL A 401 -4.40 -2.61 -8.88
N VAL A 402 -3.09 -2.43 -8.67
CA VAL A 402 -2.11 -3.53 -8.62
C VAL A 402 -1.40 -3.52 -7.27
N PRO A 403 -1.59 -4.54 -6.43
CA PRO A 403 -0.83 -4.67 -5.19
C PRO A 403 0.64 -4.99 -5.49
N VAL A 404 1.56 -4.34 -4.80
CA VAL A 404 3.01 -4.61 -4.87
C VAL A 404 3.51 -5.19 -3.56
N ILE A 405 3.05 -4.64 -2.44
CA ILE A 405 3.29 -5.13 -1.09
C ILE A 405 1.94 -5.17 -0.39
N VAL A 406 1.61 -6.29 0.21
CA VAL A 406 0.46 -6.45 1.11
C VAL A 406 0.91 -7.36 2.24
N GLY A 407 1.22 -6.81 3.40
CA GLY A 407 1.68 -7.64 4.51
C GLY A 407 2.12 -6.87 5.74
N GLY A 408 1.90 -7.45 6.89
CA GLY A 408 2.15 -6.79 8.16
C GLY A 408 1.24 -5.59 8.36
N ASP A 409 1.82 -4.41 8.50
CA ASP A 409 1.13 -3.11 8.54
C ASP A 409 1.40 -2.25 7.29
N ASP A 410 2.19 -2.77 6.35
CA ASP A 410 2.61 -2.07 5.14
C ASP A 410 1.81 -2.51 3.90
N VAL A 411 1.28 -1.55 3.16
CA VAL A 411 0.64 -1.79 1.87
C VAL A 411 1.22 -0.83 0.83
N THR A 412 1.65 -1.37 -0.30
CA THR A 412 2.08 -0.56 -1.46
C THR A 412 1.31 -0.99 -2.70
N VAL A 413 0.71 -0.01 -3.36
CA VAL A 413 -0.18 -0.22 -4.50
C VAL A 413 0.22 0.69 -5.65
N ILE A 414 0.07 0.21 -6.87
CA ILE A 414 0.15 1.02 -8.08
C ILE A 414 -1.24 1.05 -8.71
N THR A 415 -1.72 2.25 -9.04
CA THR A 415 -3.05 2.44 -9.63
C THR A 415 -3.04 3.55 -10.68
N SER A 416 -4.12 3.68 -11.43
CA SER A 416 -4.33 4.88 -12.24
C SER A 416 -4.50 6.11 -11.34
N GLY A 417 -4.09 7.28 -11.83
CA GLY A 417 -4.11 8.50 -11.03
C GLY A 417 -5.49 8.88 -10.50
N ASP A 418 -6.55 8.58 -11.25
CA ASP A 418 -7.92 8.97 -10.92
C ASP A 418 -8.51 8.16 -9.74
N TYR A 419 -8.08 6.91 -9.54
CA TYR A 419 -8.56 6.06 -8.46
C TYR A 419 -7.62 5.97 -7.26
N ALA A 420 -6.50 6.70 -7.27
CA ALA A 420 -5.49 6.60 -6.23
C ALA A 420 -5.99 7.12 -4.87
N LEU A 421 -6.53 8.33 -4.86
CA LEU A 421 -7.07 8.94 -3.64
C LEU A 421 -8.34 8.23 -3.15
N PRO A 422 -9.29 7.87 -4.03
CA PRO A 422 -10.42 7.01 -3.68
C PRO A 422 -9.99 5.69 -3.03
N PHE A 423 -9.05 4.96 -3.64
CA PHE A 423 -8.53 3.71 -3.07
C PHE A 423 -7.93 3.91 -1.69
N ALA A 424 -7.04 4.91 -1.53
CA ALA A 424 -6.39 5.18 -0.26
C ALA A 424 -7.40 5.51 0.84
N ALA A 425 -8.40 6.35 0.54
CA ALA A 425 -9.45 6.72 1.49
C ALA A 425 -10.33 5.51 1.87
N CYS A 426 -10.77 4.70 0.89
CA CYS A 426 -11.54 3.48 1.15
C CYS A 426 -10.74 2.48 2.00
N TYR A 427 -9.47 2.23 1.65
CA TYR A 427 -8.61 1.33 2.41
C TYR A 427 -8.48 1.77 3.88
N LEU A 428 -8.17 3.04 4.13
CA LEU A 428 -8.02 3.57 5.48
C LEU A 428 -9.29 3.40 6.31
N GLY A 429 -10.46 3.67 5.71
CA GLY A 429 -11.75 3.47 6.37
C GLY A 429 -12.04 2.00 6.69
N HIS A 430 -11.76 1.09 5.74
CA HIS A 430 -11.90 -0.35 5.97
C HIS A 430 -10.93 -0.86 7.05
N TYR A 431 -9.69 -0.36 7.06
CA TYR A 431 -8.69 -0.75 8.06
C TYR A 431 -9.11 -0.34 9.48
N GLU A 432 -9.57 0.88 9.69
CA GLU A 432 -10.11 1.32 10.98
C GLU A 432 -11.30 0.44 11.41
N ARG A 433 -12.22 0.16 10.50
CA ARG A 433 -13.38 -0.68 10.78
C ARG A 433 -12.98 -2.11 11.14
N LYS A 434 -12.16 -2.78 10.32
CA LYS A 434 -11.74 -4.17 10.55
C LYS A 434 -10.96 -4.34 11.84
N THR A 435 -10.04 -3.42 12.13
CA THR A 435 -9.25 -3.47 13.37
C THR A 435 -10.08 -3.10 14.60
N GLY A 436 -11.06 -2.20 14.48
CA GLY A 436 -11.98 -1.84 15.55
C GLY A 436 -13.02 -2.94 15.87
N GLU A 437 -13.41 -3.74 14.88
CA GLU A 437 -14.30 -4.90 15.04
C GLU A 437 -13.56 -6.13 15.57
N ASP A 438 -12.25 -6.28 15.32
CA ASP A 438 -11.49 -7.44 15.77
C ASP A 438 -11.36 -7.48 17.30
N PRO A 439 -11.67 -8.62 17.93
CA PRO A 439 -11.73 -8.74 19.38
C PRO A 439 -10.39 -8.54 20.10
N LEU A 440 -9.23 -8.70 19.42
CA LEU A 440 -7.90 -8.48 19.99
C LEU A 440 -7.28 -7.16 19.51
N LEU A 441 -7.34 -6.84 18.21
CA LEU A 441 -6.66 -5.68 17.64
C LEU A 441 -7.17 -4.37 18.23
N ARG A 442 -8.45 -4.28 18.56
CA ARG A 442 -9.08 -3.11 19.19
C ARG A 442 -8.44 -2.67 20.51
N TYR A 443 -7.65 -3.52 21.18
CA TYR A 443 -6.95 -3.20 22.43
C TYR A 443 -5.52 -2.68 22.20
N LEU A 444 -5.00 -2.74 20.98
CA LEU A 444 -3.59 -2.48 20.72
C LEU A 444 -3.24 -0.99 20.76
N THR A 445 -4.04 -0.15 20.14
CA THR A 445 -3.82 1.30 20.02
C THR A 445 -5.06 2.12 20.39
N PRO A 446 -5.68 1.91 21.57
CA PRO A 446 -6.87 2.65 21.95
C PRO A 446 -6.55 4.14 22.09
N PRO A 447 -7.51 5.03 21.78
CA PRO A 447 -7.40 6.44 22.09
C PRO A 447 -7.21 6.69 23.59
N GLU A 448 -6.58 7.81 23.95
CA GLU A 448 -6.39 8.19 25.36
C GLU A 448 -7.73 8.27 26.09
N GLY A 449 -7.81 7.61 27.23
CA GLY A 449 -9.05 7.53 28.04
C GLY A 449 -10.06 6.49 27.56
N SER A 450 -9.77 5.73 26.49
CA SER A 450 -10.59 4.60 26.04
C SER A 450 -9.91 3.26 26.30
N ALA A 451 -10.72 2.22 26.57
CA ALA A 451 -10.21 0.86 26.72
C ALA A 451 -9.95 0.18 25.37
N THR A 452 -10.67 0.57 24.34
CA THR A 452 -10.59 -0.02 22.99
C THR A 452 -10.77 1.08 21.93
N GLY A 453 -10.27 0.80 20.73
CA GLY A 453 -10.45 1.68 19.57
C GLY A 453 -9.88 1.04 18.31
N PRO A 454 -10.18 1.56 17.13
CA PRO A 454 -9.59 1.08 15.89
C PRO A 454 -8.09 1.36 15.86
N MET A 455 -7.35 0.55 15.14
CA MET A 455 -6.02 0.93 14.69
C MET A 455 -6.16 1.91 13.51
N THR A 456 -5.26 2.86 13.45
CA THR A 456 -5.25 3.86 12.38
C THR A 456 -4.03 3.69 11.48
N ALA A 457 -4.07 4.24 10.29
CA ALA A 457 -2.95 4.19 9.35
C ALA A 457 -2.76 5.54 8.63
N ALA A 458 -1.61 5.71 8.01
CA ALA A 458 -1.31 6.88 7.19
C ALA A 458 -1.04 6.45 5.75
N ALA A 459 -1.63 7.14 4.79
CA ALA A 459 -1.41 6.93 3.37
C ALA A 459 -0.67 8.11 2.74
N GLY A 460 0.30 7.80 1.90
CA GLY A 460 1.00 8.73 1.02
C GLY A 460 0.75 8.35 -0.43
N VAL A 461 0.25 9.28 -1.23
CA VAL A 461 -0.11 9.07 -2.64
C VAL A 461 0.74 9.97 -3.54
N ALA A 462 1.64 9.36 -4.29
CA ALA A 462 2.44 10.04 -5.30
C ALA A 462 1.82 9.83 -6.69
N VAL A 463 1.19 10.86 -7.25
CA VAL A 463 0.64 10.85 -8.60
C VAL A 463 1.70 11.36 -9.56
N VAL A 464 2.09 10.54 -10.55
CA VAL A 464 3.19 10.82 -11.44
C VAL A 464 2.83 10.50 -12.90
N ARG A 465 3.65 11.00 -13.83
CA ARG A 465 3.54 10.57 -15.23
C ARG A 465 3.93 9.11 -15.37
N ARG A 466 3.34 8.42 -16.31
CA ARG A 466 3.50 6.99 -16.62
C ARG A 466 4.96 6.51 -16.70
N ASN A 467 5.85 7.31 -17.29
CA ASN A 467 7.26 6.95 -17.47
C ASN A 467 8.16 7.42 -16.32
N PHE A 468 7.57 7.89 -15.22
CA PHE A 468 8.33 8.34 -14.05
C PHE A 468 8.95 7.12 -13.33
N PRO A 469 10.21 7.21 -12.86
CA PRO A 469 10.86 6.09 -12.18
C PRO A 469 10.14 5.71 -10.89
N PHE A 470 9.72 4.44 -10.76
CA PHE A 470 8.94 3.96 -9.62
C PHE A 470 9.63 4.18 -8.27
N HIS A 471 10.94 3.98 -8.18
CA HIS A 471 11.67 4.17 -6.92
C HIS A 471 11.62 5.63 -6.41
N LEU A 472 11.55 6.61 -7.32
CA LEU A 472 11.37 8.01 -6.94
C LEU A 472 9.93 8.31 -6.53
N ALA A 473 8.95 7.74 -7.25
CA ALA A 473 7.54 7.86 -6.88
C ALA A 473 7.26 7.20 -5.52
N TYR A 474 7.84 6.03 -5.28
CA TYR A 474 7.76 5.36 -3.98
C TYR A 474 8.39 6.21 -2.87
N GLY A 475 9.63 6.71 -3.07
CA GLY A 475 10.30 7.58 -2.08
C GLY A 475 9.52 8.88 -1.79
N LEU A 476 8.75 9.39 -2.75
CA LEU A 476 7.82 10.49 -2.52
C LEU A 476 6.62 10.03 -1.67
N ALA A 477 6.00 8.90 -2.01
CA ALA A 477 4.88 8.35 -1.24
C ALA A 477 5.28 8.05 0.21
N GLU A 478 6.45 7.46 0.46
CA GLU A 478 7.00 7.19 1.78
C GLU A 478 7.15 8.48 2.62
N LYS A 479 7.70 9.55 2.04
CA LYS A 479 7.83 10.84 2.75
C LYS A 479 6.48 11.50 3.02
N LEU A 480 5.49 11.30 2.16
CA LEU A 480 4.12 11.75 2.41
C LEU A 480 3.49 10.97 3.58
N VAL A 481 3.76 9.67 3.70
CA VAL A 481 3.35 8.86 4.86
C VAL A 481 3.98 9.40 6.14
N ASP A 482 5.27 9.72 6.16
CA ASP A 482 5.95 10.27 7.34
C ASP A 482 5.26 11.54 7.85
N GLY A 483 4.94 12.46 6.94
CA GLY A 483 4.19 13.69 7.26
C GLY A 483 2.77 13.39 7.76
N ALA A 484 2.08 12.46 7.11
CA ALA A 484 0.72 12.06 7.48
C ALA A 484 0.68 11.38 8.86
N LYS A 485 1.63 10.49 9.16
CA LYS A 485 1.78 9.85 10.49
C LYS A 485 2.00 10.85 11.62
N ALA A 486 2.77 11.91 11.38
CA ALA A 486 3.03 12.92 12.39
C ALA A 486 1.71 13.59 12.84
N VAL A 487 0.80 13.85 11.90
CA VAL A 487 -0.51 14.42 12.18
C VAL A 487 -1.44 13.40 12.83
N GLY A 488 -1.60 12.22 12.25
CA GLY A 488 -2.54 11.20 12.76
C GLY A 488 -2.26 10.73 14.19
N LYS A 489 -1.00 10.80 14.65
CA LYS A 489 -0.61 10.44 16.01
C LYS A 489 -0.79 11.55 17.04
N THR A 490 -0.76 12.82 16.60
CA THR A 490 -0.77 13.98 17.48
C THR A 490 -2.14 14.62 17.62
N THR A 491 -3.11 14.22 16.82
CA THR A 491 -4.51 14.63 16.96
C THR A 491 -5.20 13.83 18.04
N GLY A 492 -6.07 14.43 18.79
CA GLY A 492 -6.88 13.73 19.77
C GLY A 492 -8.36 13.71 19.37
N PRO A 493 -8.97 12.55 19.06
CA PRO A 493 -8.40 11.18 19.06
C PRO A 493 -7.52 10.90 17.83
N PRO A 494 -6.63 9.89 17.90
CA PRO A 494 -5.86 9.44 16.74
C PRO A 494 -6.78 9.07 15.58
N CYS A 495 -6.38 9.41 14.36
CA CYS A 495 -7.16 9.14 13.16
C CYS A 495 -6.23 8.71 12.00
N SER A 496 -6.80 8.04 11.02
CA SER A 496 -6.11 7.80 9.76
C SER A 496 -5.96 9.09 8.95
N THR A 497 -4.88 9.18 8.20
CA THR A 497 -4.51 10.40 7.46
C THR A 497 -4.06 10.10 6.05
N LEU A 498 -4.36 11.02 5.13
CA LEU A 498 -4.08 10.90 3.71
C LEU A 498 -3.29 12.11 3.20
N GLY A 499 -2.05 11.90 2.82
CA GLY A 499 -1.21 12.88 2.13
C GLY A 499 -1.07 12.55 0.66
N PHE A 500 -1.06 13.55 -0.22
CA PHE A 500 -0.76 13.32 -1.63
C PHE A 500 0.05 14.44 -2.25
N HIS A 501 0.71 14.12 -3.36
CA HIS A 501 1.36 15.08 -4.23
C HIS A 501 1.30 14.62 -5.69
N ALA A 502 0.94 15.55 -6.59
CA ALA A 502 0.92 15.31 -8.02
C ALA A 502 2.17 15.93 -8.66
N LEU A 503 3.05 15.07 -9.18
CA LEU A 503 4.33 15.46 -9.77
C LEU A 503 4.32 15.22 -11.27
N PHE A 504 4.17 16.28 -12.05
CA PHE A 504 4.17 16.23 -13.51
C PHE A 504 5.47 16.71 -14.13
N ASP A 505 6.41 17.22 -13.32
CA ASP A 505 7.73 17.62 -13.74
C ASP A 505 8.80 16.62 -13.27
N THR A 506 9.86 16.44 -14.06
CA THR A 506 10.94 15.47 -13.77
C THR A 506 12.14 16.10 -13.05
N THR A 507 12.11 17.39 -12.77
CA THR A 507 13.23 18.16 -12.21
C THR A 507 13.26 18.23 -10.68
N VAL A 508 12.56 17.35 -9.97
CA VAL A 508 12.56 17.36 -8.51
C VAL A 508 13.87 16.81 -7.95
N LEU A 509 14.66 17.70 -7.36
CA LEU A 509 15.94 17.37 -6.73
C LEU A 509 15.78 17.05 -5.24
N ASP A 510 14.83 17.69 -4.53
CA ASP A 510 14.52 17.42 -3.11
C ASP A 510 13.01 17.45 -2.83
N VAL A 511 12.50 16.32 -2.33
CA VAL A 511 11.07 16.17 -1.96
C VAL A 511 10.71 17.05 -0.76
N LYS A 512 11.63 17.30 0.18
CA LYS A 512 11.34 18.16 1.33
C LYS A 512 11.15 19.61 0.89
N GLU A 513 12.01 20.10 -0.01
CA GLU A 513 11.90 21.45 -0.56
C GLU A 513 10.59 21.59 -1.35
N LEU A 514 10.25 20.58 -2.16
CA LEU A 514 9.00 20.52 -2.89
C LEU A 514 7.78 20.66 -1.95
N LEU A 515 7.71 19.83 -0.92
CA LEU A 515 6.58 19.82 0.01
C LEU A 515 6.53 21.11 0.84
N SER A 516 7.67 21.67 1.25
CA SER A 516 7.72 22.92 2.03
C SER A 516 7.16 24.10 1.26
N ALA A 517 7.30 24.15 -0.06
CA ALA A 517 6.75 25.20 -0.91
C ALA A 517 5.21 25.25 -0.90
N TYR A 518 4.55 24.15 -0.54
CA TYR A 518 3.08 24.04 -0.50
C TYR A 518 2.49 24.13 0.92
N THR A 519 3.28 24.06 1.97
CA THR A 519 2.82 23.90 3.37
C THR A 519 1.85 24.99 3.81
N ASN A 520 1.98 26.22 3.28
CA ASN A 520 1.13 27.34 3.66
C ASN A 520 -0.19 27.43 2.88
N PHE A 521 -0.36 26.61 1.84
CA PHE A 521 -1.49 26.71 0.92
C PHE A 521 -2.33 25.42 0.84
N THR A 522 -1.99 24.41 1.61
CA THR A 522 -2.65 23.11 1.56
C THR A 522 -3.16 22.68 2.92
N ALA A 523 -4.31 22.03 2.94
CA ALA A 523 -4.87 21.34 4.11
C ALA A 523 -4.31 19.91 4.30
N ARG A 524 -3.34 19.50 3.52
CA ARG A 524 -2.69 18.18 3.58
C ARG A 524 -1.78 18.05 4.81
N PRO A 525 -1.70 16.87 5.39
CA PRO A 525 -2.49 15.68 5.10
C PRO A 525 -3.93 15.81 5.59
N PHE A 526 -4.86 15.23 4.84
CA PHE A 526 -6.28 15.17 5.20
C PHE A 526 -6.52 14.11 6.27
N ARG A 527 -7.46 14.36 7.17
CA ARG A 527 -7.87 13.43 8.22
C ARG A 527 -9.11 12.65 7.79
N LEU A 528 -9.13 11.35 8.06
CA LEU A 528 -10.33 10.53 7.93
C LEU A 528 -11.09 10.58 9.24
N VAL A 529 -11.87 11.63 9.42
CA VAL A 529 -12.71 11.87 10.60
C VAL A 529 -14.09 12.33 10.17
N ASP A 530 -15.08 12.06 11.02
CA ASP A 530 -16.43 12.50 10.80
C ASP A 530 -16.61 13.98 11.17
N GLY A 531 -17.41 14.68 10.38
CA GLY A 531 -17.91 16.01 10.71
C GLY A 531 -16.88 17.13 10.69
N ASP A 532 -17.20 18.20 11.41
CA ASP A 532 -16.43 19.45 11.48
C ASP A 532 -15.37 19.46 12.60
N SER A 533 -14.87 18.28 13.00
CA SER A 533 -13.86 18.22 14.06
C SER A 533 -12.60 18.99 13.64
N VAL A 534 -12.23 19.99 14.44
CA VAL A 534 -11.04 20.82 14.22
C VAL A 534 -9.81 20.03 14.60
N CYS A 535 -8.74 20.13 13.80
CA CYS A 535 -7.45 19.53 14.14
C CYS A 535 -6.80 20.30 15.31
N ASP A 536 -6.38 19.57 16.34
CA ASP A 536 -5.71 20.11 17.53
C ASP A 536 -4.22 19.75 17.63
N CYS A 537 -3.60 19.30 16.52
CA CYS A 537 -2.17 19.03 16.50
C CYS A 537 -1.35 20.29 16.79
N ALA A 538 -0.09 20.10 17.18
CA ALA A 538 0.79 21.20 17.57
C ALA A 538 0.92 22.29 16.49
N GLU A 539 0.96 21.90 15.22
CA GLU A 539 1.04 22.82 14.08
C GLU A 539 -0.24 23.67 13.93
N CYS A 540 -1.42 23.04 14.05
CA CYS A 540 -2.69 23.75 13.99
C CYS A 540 -2.88 24.68 15.17
N ARG A 541 -2.50 24.28 16.39
CA ARG A 541 -2.53 25.14 17.59
C ARG A 541 -1.62 26.35 17.42
N GLN A 542 -0.41 26.15 16.92
CA GLN A 542 0.54 27.25 16.68
C GLN A 542 0.01 28.24 15.63
N LYS A 543 -0.62 27.74 14.55
CA LYS A 543 -1.27 28.60 13.53
C LYS A 543 -2.44 29.39 14.12
N GLN A 544 -3.26 28.78 14.99
CA GLN A 544 -4.35 29.47 15.69
C GLN A 544 -3.82 30.54 16.65
N GLU A 545 -2.78 30.26 17.42
CA GLU A 545 -2.16 31.22 18.36
C GLU A 545 -1.48 32.39 17.62
N ASN A 546 -0.85 32.14 16.49
CA ASN A 546 -0.27 33.20 15.66
C ASN A 546 -1.33 34.05 14.99
N GLY A 547 -2.44 33.49 14.50
CA GLY A 547 -3.56 34.20 13.91
C GLY A 547 -4.33 35.08 14.93
N GLN A 548 -4.28 34.76 16.22
CA GLN A 548 -4.87 35.61 17.30
C GLN A 548 -3.98 36.78 17.68
N LYS A 549 -2.67 36.75 17.41
CA LYS A 549 -1.75 37.85 17.74
C LYS A 549 -1.69 38.92 16.66
N ASP A 550 -2.01 38.59 15.43
CA ASP A 550 -2.08 39.55 14.32
C ASP A 550 -3.53 39.96 14.08
N SER A 551 -4.04 40.90 14.92
CA SER A 551 -5.37 41.50 14.77
C SER A 551 -5.47 42.50 13.60
N ASP A 552 -4.38 42.74 12.88
CA ASP A 552 -4.37 43.56 11.66
C ASP A 552 -4.16 42.65 10.42
N ALA A 553 -5.25 42.55 9.66
CA ALA A 553 -5.36 42.10 8.28
C ALA A 553 -4.97 40.67 7.95
N ALA A 554 -6.02 39.84 7.83
CA ALA A 554 -6.23 38.97 6.67
C ALA A 554 -5.15 37.92 6.30
N THR A 555 -4.40 37.36 7.23
CA THR A 555 -3.75 36.06 6.96
C THR A 555 -4.70 34.96 7.42
N ARG A 556 -5.80 34.76 6.70
CA ARG A 556 -6.59 33.52 6.81
C ARG A 556 -5.70 32.38 6.31
N THR A 557 -5.01 31.74 7.22
CA THR A 557 -4.32 30.49 6.95
C THR A 557 -5.38 29.42 6.70
N VAL A 558 -5.22 28.65 5.63
CA VAL A 558 -5.99 27.42 5.38
C VAL A 558 -5.99 26.60 6.67
N PRO A 559 -7.15 26.11 7.16
CA PRO A 559 -7.18 25.21 8.29
C PRO A 559 -6.29 24.02 7.95
N ALA A 560 -5.17 23.86 8.68
CA ALA A 560 -4.31 22.73 8.48
C ALA A 560 -5.10 21.44 8.81
N HIS A 561 -4.90 20.41 7.99
CA HIS A 561 -5.42 19.05 8.20
C HIS A 561 -6.94 18.95 8.25
N GLU A 562 -7.58 19.35 7.17
CA GLU A 562 -9.03 19.25 7.00
C GLU A 562 -9.51 17.79 6.90
N ALA A 563 -10.80 17.57 7.22
CA ALA A 563 -11.45 16.28 7.02
C ALA A 563 -11.59 15.95 5.53
N TRP A 564 -11.21 14.73 5.13
CA TRP A 564 -11.26 14.27 3.73
C TRP A 564 -12.67 14.38 3.13
N TYR A 565 -13.69 13.94 3.88
CA TYR A 565 -15.07 14.03 3.45
C TYR A 565 -15.48 15.47 3.10
N LYS A 566 -15.16 16.43 3.96
CA LYS A 566 -15.47 17.85 3.73
C LYS A 566 -14.75 18.40 2.50
N THR A 567 -13.50 18.00 2.31
CA THR A 567 -12.72 18.38 1.13
C THR A 567 -13.36 17.82 -0.15
N CYS A 568 -13.83 16.57 -0.16
CA CYS A 568 -14.55 15.99 -1.30
C CYS A 568 -15.84 16.75 -1.64
N LEU A 569 -16.61 17.17 -0.63
CA LEU A 569 -17.81 17.99 -0.85
C LEU A 569 -17.47 19.36 -1.48
N ARG A 570 -16.37 19.97 -1.08
CA ARG A 570 -15.87 21.20 -1.68
C ARG A 570 -15.42 21.01 -3.12
N VAL A 571 -14.75 19.89 -3.43
CA VAL A 571 -14.37 19.54 -4.80
C VAL A 571 -15.61 19.35 -5.67
N ALA A 572 -16.64 18.67 -5.16
CA ALA A 572 -17.91 18.51 -5.86
C ALA A 572 -18.58 19.87 -6.15
N ALA A 573 -18.59 20.79 -5.18
CA ALA A 573 -19.08 22.15 -5.35
C ALA A 573 -18.23 22.96 -6.35
N PHE A 574 -16.90 22.80 -6.32
CA PHE A 574 -15.97 23.43 -7.25
C PHE A 574 -16.24 22.99 -8.71
N ARG A 575 -16.52 21.70 -8.93
CA ARG A 575 -16.88 21.14 -10.24
C ARG A 575 -18.30 21.44 -10.67
N GLY A 576 -19.13 22.01 -9.79
CA GLY A 576 -20.52 22.28 -10.09
C GLY A 576 -21.41 21.03 -10.16
N LEU A 577 -21.00 19.92 -9.52
CA LEU A 577 -21.82 18.71 -9.50
C LEU A 577 -23.20 19.00 -8.88
N PRO A 578 -24.30 18.45 -9.47
CA PRO A 578 -25.67 18.74 -9.04
C PRO A 578 -25.86 18.48 -7.54
N GLN A 579 -26.39 19.42 -6.80
CA GLN A 579 -26.73 19.28 -5.40
C GLN A 579 -28.25 19.36 -5.22
N GLU A 580 -28.85 18.34 -4.61
CA GLU A 580 -30.33 18.25 -4.47
C GLU A 580 -31.09 18.41 -5.79
N GLY A 581 -30.52 17.89 -6.89
CA GLY A 581 -31.14 17.98 -8.23
C GLY A 581 -31.03 19.36 -8.91
N ARG A 582 -30.26 20.30 -8.34
CA ARG A 582 -29.98 21.62 -8.94
C ARG A 582 -28.59 21.60 -9.55
N GLU A 583 -28.49 21.87 -10.82
CA GLU A 583 -27.22 22.15 -11.49
C GLU A 583 -26.62 23.43 -10.95
N LYS A 584 -25.31 23.41 -10.69
CA LYS A 584 -24.53 24.58 -10.29
C LYS A 584 -23.46 24.84 -11.35
N ASP A 585 -23.22 26.11 -11.66
CA ASP A 585 -22.10 26.44 -12.53
C ASP A 585 -20.76 26.07 -11.87
N PRO A 586 -19.84 25.39 -12.59
CA PRO A 586 -18.53 25.06 -12.06
C PRO A 586 -17.71 26.33 -11.81
N PHE A 587 -16.80 26.27 -10.84
CA PHE A 587 -15.82 27.34 -10.65
C PHE A 587 -14.87 27.37 -11.86
N PRO A 588 -14.62 28.53 -12.52
CA PRO A 588 -13.82 28.56 -13.74
C PRO A 588 -12.36 28.17 -13.48
N HIS A 589 -11.90 27.07 -14.09
CA HIS A 589 -10.52 26.54 -13.95
C HIS A 589 -9.43 27.56 -14.27
N THR A 590 -9.62 28.35 -15.32
CA THR A 590 -8.65 29.41 -15.71
C THR A 590 -8.51 30.47 -14.63
N ARG A 591 -9.61 30.82 -13.94
CA ARG A 591 -9.61 31.76 -12.84
C ARG A 591 -8.95 31.15 -11.59
N ALA A 592 -9.26 29.90 -11.28
CA ALA A 592 -8.61 29.17 -10.20
C ALA A 592 -7.09 29.08 -10.37
N ALA A 593 -6.63 28.73 -11.58
CA ALA A 593 -5.20 28.70 -11.92
C ALA A 593 -4.53 30.07 -11.80
N ARG A 594 -5.24 31.14 -12.16
CA ARG A 594 -4.75 32.52 -12.00
C ARG A 594 -4.64 32.92 -10.53
N ILE A 595 -5.67 32.63 -9.71
CA ILE A 595 -5.66 32.86 -8.27
C ILE A 595 -4.50 32.11 -7.63
N ARG A 596 -4.35 30.81 -7.94
CA ARG A 596 -3.24 29.98 -7.44
C ARG A 596 -1.88 30.61 -7.74
N LYS A 597 -1.67 31.09 -8.96
CA LYS A 597 -0.42 31.76 -9.35
C LYS A 597 -0.18 33.03 -8.57
N LEU A 598 -1.19 33.89 -8.46
CA LEU A 598 -1.10 35.15 -7.73
C LEU A 598 -0.79 34.95 -6.24
N LEU A 599 -1.45 33.98 -5.59
CA LEU A 599 -1.17 33.62 -4.19
C LEU A 599 0.26 33.07 -4.04
N SER A 600 0.74 32.27 -4.99
CA SER A 600 2.13 31.78 -4.99
C SER A 600 3.14 32.90 -5.19
N ASP A 601 2.85 33.89 -6.05
CA ASP A 601 3.73 35.06 -6.25
C ASP A 601 3.76 35.94 -4.98
N ALA A 602 2.60 36.14 -4.32
CA ALA A 602 2.52 36.86 -3.04
C ALA A 602 3.34 36.17 -1.93
N ALA A 603 3.26 34.86 -1.82
CA ALA A 603 4.03 34.09 -0.82
C ALA A 603 5.56 34.15 -1.04
N ASN A 604 5.99 34.44 -2.27
CA ASN A 604 7.40 34.59 -2.61
C ASN A 604 7.84 36.06 -2.70
N ASP A 605 7.09 37.01 -2.12
CA ASP A 605 7.34 38.44 -2.14
C ASP A 605 7.57 39.02 -3.55
N ARG A 606 6.88 38.45 -4.55
CA ARG A 606 6.95 38.91 -5.95
C ARG A 606 5.84 39.89 -6.22
N THR A 607 6.16 40.98 -6.91
CA THR A 607 5.15 41.95 -7.39
C THR A 607 4.75 41.63 -8.83
N VAL A 608 3.53 41.99 -9.23
CA VAL A 608 3.02 41.82 -10.59
C VAL A 608 2.86 43.18 -11.24
N ARG A 609 3.47 43.37 -12.44
CA ARG A 609 3.33 44.61 -13.20
C ARG A 609 2.12 44.57 -14.15
N ILE A 610 1.16 45.49 -13.92
CA ILE A 610 -0.01 45.67 -14.78
C ILE A 610 -0.08 47.12 -15.21
N GLY A 611 -0.06 47.38 -16.52
CA GLY A 611 -0.10 48.74 -17.05
C GLY A 611 1.08 49.65 -16.69
N GLY A 612 2.20 49.08 -16.25
CA GLY A 612 3.41 49.80 -15.82
C GLY A 612 3.48 50.07 -14.32
N GLU A 613 2.41 49.78 -13.54
CA GLU A 613 2.35 49.89 -12.09
C GLU A 613 2.61 48.53 -11.43
N GLU A 614 3.35 48.53 -10.33
CA GLU A 614 3.51 47.36 -9.48
C GLU A 614 2.26 47.19 -8.58
N LYS A 615 1.67 46.00 -8.59
CA LYS A 615 0.48 45.65 -7.81
C LYS A 615 0.76 44.48 -6.90
N ASP A 616 0.09 44.47 -5.74
CA ASP A 616 0.11 43.35 -4.81
C ASP A 616 -0.59 42.13 -5.44
N PRO A 617 0.11 40.98 -5.61
CA PRO A 617 -0.51 39.78 -6.14
C PRO A 617 -1.67 39.27 -5.28
N ARG A 618 -1.61 39.46 -3.96
CA ARG A 618 -2.69 39.03 -3.05
C ARG A 618 -3.98 39.82 -3.29
N GLU A 619 -3.87 41.13 -3.39
CA GLU A 619 -5.03 42.00 -3.71
C GLU A 619 -5.64 41.60 -5.08
N LEU A 620 -4.79 41.30 -6.04
CA LEU A 620 -5.26 40.79 -7.36
C LEU A 620 -5.97 39.46 -7.27
N ALA A 621 -5.50 38.53 -6.44
CA ALA A 621 -6.13 37.24 -6.21
C ALA A 621 -7.52 37.40 -5.54
N GLU A 622 -7.63 38.28 -4.52
CA GLU A 622 -8.88 38.59 -3.85
C GLU A 622 -9.90 39.23 -4.82
N ASN A 623 -9.45 40.13 -5.69
CA ASN A 623 -10.31 40.73 -6.72
C ASN A 623 -10.83 39.67 -7.73
N GLU A 624 -9.99 38.67 -8.12
CA GLU A 624 -10.43 37.58 -8.97
C GLU A 624 -11.45 36.67 -8.24
N TRP A 625 -11.26 36.43 -6.94
CA TRP A 625 -12.18 35.65 -6.12
C TRP A 625 -13.55 36.33 -5.98
N GLU A 626 -13.59 37.63 -5.64
CA GLU A 626 -14.81 38.38 -5.56
C GLU A 626 -15.55 38.51 -6.91
N SER A 627 -14.79 38.64 -8.00
CA SER A 627 -15.37 38.59 -9.35
C SER A 627 -15.99 37.23 -9.67
N ALA A 628 -15.40 36.12 -9.21
CA ALA A 628 -15.99 34.79 -9.34
C ALA A 628 -17.27 34.67 -8.53
N ARG A 629 -17.27 35.15 -7.27
CA ARG A 629 -18.42 35.18 -6.38
C ARG A 629 -19.60 35.92 -6.99
N ALA A 630 -19.33 37.10 -7.53
CA ALA A 630 -20.35 37.91 -8.20
C ALA A 630 -20.90 37.22 -9.47
N SER A 631 -20.04 36.57 -10.26
CA SER A 631 -20.44 35.87 -11.49
C SER A 631 -21.26 34.62 -11.23
N LEU A 632 -20.90 33.85 -10.18
CA LEU A 632 -21.57 32.59 -9.83
C LEU A 632 -22.87 32.82 -9.01
N GLY A 633 -23.02 34.00 -8.39
CA GLY A 633 -24.21 34.36 -7.61
C GLY A 633 -24.45 33.47 -6.39
N ARG A 634 -23.39 32.86 -5.83
CA ARG A 634 -23.44 31.94 -4.69
C ARG A 634 -22.34 32.26 -3.66
N ASP A 635 -22.51 31.78 -2.43
CA ASP A 635 -21.49 31.93 -1.39
C ASP A 635 -20.36 30.93 -1.54
N ILE A 636 -19.38 31.29 -2.38
CA ILE A 636 -18.22 30.43 -2.64
C ILE A 636 -17.29 30.30 -1.43
N ASP A 637 -17.31 31.24 -0.46
CA ASP A 637 -16.52 31.12 0.76
C ASP A 637 -17.04 30.00 1.64
N ALA A 638 -18.36 29.90 1.82
CA ALA A 638 -18.97 28.82 2.57
C ALA A 638 -18.83 27.46 1.84
N GLU A 639 -19.04 27.45 0.50
CA GLU A 639 -19.05 26.23 -0.29
C GLU A 639 -17.65 25.67 -0.58
N LEU A 640 -16.65 26.52 -0.81
CA LEU A 640 -15.30 26.12 -1.20
C LEU A 640 -14.25 26.25 -0.08
N GLY A 641 -14.58 27.00 1.00
CA GLY A 641 -13.71 27.14 2.17
C GLY A 641 -12.69 28.27 2.11
N GLY A 642 -12.90 29.22 1.20
CA GLY A 642 -12.07 30.41 1.04
C GLY A 642 -11.06 30.31 -0.11
N ILE A 643 -10.39 31.42 -0.39
CA ILE A 643 -9.51 31.59 -1.55
C ILE A 643 -8.29 30.66 -1.51
N GLU A 644 -7.75 30.36 -0.33
CA GLU A 644 -6.58 29.50 -0.14
C GLU A 644 -6.89 28.03 -0.50
N ALA A 645 -8.14 27.60 -0.32
CA ALA A 645 -8.54 26.23 -0.67
C ALA A 645 -8.38 25.91 -2.17
N VAL A 646 -8.26 26.93 -3.03
CA VAL A 646 -8.09 26.78 -4.48
C VAL A 646 -6.90 25.90 -4.85
N PHE A 647 -5.83 25.87 -4.04
CA PHE A 647 -4.67 25.01 -4.31
C PHE A 647 -5.04 23.53 -4.31
N ASP A 648 -5.71 23.08 -3.25
CA ASP A 648 -6.13 21.69 -3.12
C ASP A 648 -7.30 21.38 -4.05
N LEU A 649 -8.28 22.27 -4.17
CA LEU A 649 -9.47 22.07 -5.00
C LEU A 649 -9.12 21.91 -6.48
N LEU A 650 -8.19 22.72 -7.01
CA LEU A 650 -7.77 22.66 -8.39
C LEU A 650 -7.09 21.32 -8.73
N GLU A 651 -6.20 20.85 -7.86
CA GLU A 651 -5.52 19.58 -8.05
C GLU A 651 -6.47 18.38 -7.86
N LEU A 652 -7.31 18.42 -6.83
CA LEU A 652 -8.27 17.34 -6.56
C LEU A 652 -9.37 17.26 -7.61
N ALA A 653 -9.77 18.39 -8.19
CA ALA A 653 -10.72 18.42 -9.30
C ALA A 653 -10.20 17.69 -10.55
N ASP A 654 -8.88 17.63 -10.74
CA ASP A 654 -8.26 16.89 -11.84
C ASP A 654 -7.96 15.41 -11.51
N LEU A 655 -8.08 15.01 -10.23
CA LEU A 655 -7.70 13.69 -9.73
C LEU A 655 -8.87 12.83 -9.28
N LEU A 656 -10.00 13.42 -8.88
CA LEU A 656 -11.14 12.65 -8.34
C LEU A 656 -12.19 12.42 -9.44
N PRO A 657 -12.67 11.18 -9.63
CA PRO A 657 -13.78 10.90 -10.55
C PRO A 657 -15.11 11.47 -10.02
N ASP A 658 -16.02 11.84 -10.92
CA ASP A 658 -17.36 12.31 -10.56
C ASP A 658 -18.15 11.23 -9.81
N SER A 659 -18.05 9.97 -10.23
CA SER A 659 -18.67 8.83 -9.57
C SER A 659 -18.31 8.69 -8.09
N TYR A 660 -17.05 8.96 -7.75
CA TYR A 660 -16.59 8.94 -6.36
C TYR A 660 -17.15 10.13 -5.56
N LEU A 661 -17.13 11.33 -6.14
CA LEU A 661 -17.67 12.52 -5.49
C LEU A 661 -19.18 12.43 -5.26
N GLU A 662 -19.92 11.82 -6.19
CA GLU A 662 -21.34 11.52 -6.04
C GLU A 662 -21.60 10.53 -4.91
N GLU A 663 -20.83 9.44 -4.84
CA GLU A 663 -20.94 8.45 -3.78
C GLU A 663 -20.65 9.04 -2.40
N VAL A 664 -19.61 9.90 -2.28
CA VAL A 664 -19.30 10.60 -1.04
C VAL A 664 -20.44 11.52 -0.59
N ARG A 665 -21.13 12.16 -1.53
CA ARG A 665 -22.27 13.07 -1.21
C ARG A 665 -23.52 12.32 -0.76
N GLU A 666 -23.76 11.12 -1.27
CA GLU A 666 -24.91 10.30 -0.92
C GLU A 666 -24.79 9.63 0.45
N ARG A 667 -23.58 9.61 1.04
CA ARG A 667 -23.36 9.04 2.36
C ARG A 667 -24.05 9.85 3.44
N PRO A 668 -24.72 9.19 4.42
CA PRO A 668 -25.21 9.89 5.60
C PRO A 668 -24.03 10.48 6.38
N ALA A 669 -24.22 11.71 6.88
CA ALA A 669 -23.24 12.35 7.76
C ALA A 669 -23.03 11.47 9.00
N GLY A 670 -21.82 10.96 9.18
CA GLY A 670 -21.45 10.03 10.26
C GLY A 670 -20.84 8.72 9.79
N ASP A 671 -20.81 8.43 8.49
CA ASP A 671 -20.28 7.19 7.93
C ASP A 671 -19.06 7.49 7.02
N CYS A 672 -17.98 8.00 7.61
CA CYS A 672 -16.73 8.28 6.89
C CYS A 672 -15.87 7.04 6.63
N ALA A 673 -16.23 5.92 7.26
CA ALA A 673 -15.55 4.66 7.09
C ALA A 673 -16.26 3.83 6.03
N ALA A 674 -15.64 3.66 4.87
CA ALA A 674 -15.93 2.69 3.81
C ALA A 674 -17.38 2.62 3.26
N PRO A 675 -17.57 2.34 1.97
CA PRO A 675 -18.90 2.16 1.39
C PRO A 675 -19.67 1.05 2.10
N SER A 676 -20.93 1.36 2.39
CA SER A 676 -21.86 0.50 3.08
C SER A 676 -21.94 -0.90 2.46
N THR A 677 -22.08 -1.88 3.35
CA THR A 677 -22.48 -3.27 3.13
C THR A 677 -23.34 -3.46 1.87
N PRO A 678 -23.11 -4.52 1.07
CA PRO A 678 -23.97 -4.82 -0.06
C PRO A 678 -25.40 -4.96 0.44
N MET A 679 -26.34 -4.26 -0.17
CA MET A 679 -27.78 -4.46 0.07
C MET A 679 -28.07 -5.94 -0.04
N SER A 680 -28.61 -6.52 1.01
CA SER A 680 -29.14 -7.89 1.03
C SER A 680 -30.02 -8.08 -0.21
N PRO A 681 -29.91 -9.20 -0.93
CA PRO A 681 -30.84 -9.49 -1.99
C PRO A 681 -32.24 -9.52 -1.38
N THR A 682 -33.06 -8.57 -1.77
CA THR A 682 -34.48 -8.56 -1.44
C THR A 682 -35.04 -9.92 -1.81
N GLU A 683 -35.63 -10.58 -0.86
CA GLU A 683 -36.46 -11.78 -1.02
C GLU A 683 -37.41 -11.56 -2.23
N VAL A 684 -37.12 -12.23 -3.32
CA VAL A 684 -38.10 -12.45 -4.36
C VAL A 684 -38.96 -13.60 -3.86
N THR A 685 -40.06 -13.26 -3.23
CA THR A 685 -41.13 -14.20 -2.95
C THR A 685 -41.75 -14.63 -4.30
N VAL A 686 -41.67 -15.94 -4.61
CA VAL A 686 -42.41 -16.81 -5.54
C VAL A 686 -42.83 -16.19 -6.89
#